data_b3d5d6995f1f70748d00affe165f0e70
#
_entry.id   b3d5d6995f1f70748d00affe165f0e70
#
_cell.length_a   1.000
_cell.length_b   1.000
_cell.length_c   1.000
_cell.angle_alpha   90.00
_cell.angle_beta   90.00
_cell.angle_gamma   90.00
#
_symmetry.space_group_name_H-M   'P 1'
#
loop_
_entity.id
_entity.type
_entity.pdbx_description
1 polymer ?
#
loop_
_entity_poly.entity_id
_entity_poly.type
_entity_poly.pdbx_seq_one_letter_code
_entity_poly.pdbx_strand_id
1 'polypeptide(L)'
;MPRLVVVISLGLALGVAWAGTWAHIRLEQKLSPDLEGVKVAVSGYVCDVPEAGSFNSVRFSFCVTQWYGISLTPEPDIALPKMLRLAWYGRPDGVLPDHRLRLEVVLKRPHGALNPAGFRYEDWLFRKGYRATGSVRSAVPDPAVFCSLQCQYHRFHIDLAHWVDEQFADASYYPLIASLLIGNRGHLSAHHWEVFKATGTIHLVAISGLHLGLVALGAGFFARRLLLAMSAYRMSERSVRLAVFLAVVLCCLFYALAAGFTVPTRRALVMVAVGGWLLLMARQVPVWHSIIVALGLVLLFDPFAPLDQGFWLSFGAVSLLTCVFAGRLGGTGWLSGLIIAQGAVFAGLWPLLELTGQGQPVAGLLANILAIPWVSLVVMPALIVGGLTIAVFPNSSSVIVPIIDAVLGAMWSFLEWVAGMSWPDLDGTVPEIAGFGVLVMLIITVPVRVFRVAGTVLVLFWIGIASLQSGSDNPRVAVPEVWVWDVGQGLSVMVRAGDQVLLYDTGPEVKGVFSAAESVILPNLRALGIRRIDTLVVSHADSDHSGGLALLVDEFQVGRILTGEPEAISEKLGHARTVGGDREHREVTVQGCSGDSKLTSALSLSFWQASGEFAGNDASCVLTLRHNEAGVEWLLPGDISASIESRYLKARAEKFPLNTPRELVVIAPHHGSKTSSSDAWVGTLQPDRVIYTAGYRHRYGHPHRDITARYRGAGAEAFNTACSGALTMTVAGGTIKTREARQDSSFWIGGPRLARDQCKIP
;
A
#
# COMPACT_ATOMS: atom_id res chain seq x y z
N MET A 1 -30.45 -13.36 -28.58
CA MET A 1 -29.73 -13.84 -27.39
C MET A 1 -28.54 -14.77 -27.70
N PRO A 2 -28.59 -15.87 -28.48
CA PRO A 2 -27.43 -16.77 -28.62
C PRO A 2 -26.18 -16.11 -29.23
N ARG A 3 -26.31 -15.18 -30.21
CA ARG A 3 -25.17 -14.46 -30.78
C ARG A 3 -24.44 -13.56 -29.79
N LEU A 4 -25.16 -12.92 -28.88
CA LEU A 4 -24.55 -12.08 -27.81
C LEU A 4 -23.76 -12.92 -26.83
N VAL A 5 -24.29 -14.06 -26.41
CA VAL A 5 -23.60 -15.01 -25.52
C VAL A 5 -22.30 -15.53 -26.17
N VAL A 6 -22.37 -15.90 -27.45
CA VAL A 6 -21.18 -16.35 -28.23
C VAL A 6 -20.12 -15.25 -28.29
N VAL A 7 -20.50 -14.00 -28.60
CA VAL A 7 -19.56 -12.87 -28.66
C VAL A 7 -18.93 -12.59 -27.31
N ILE A 8 -19.72 -12.60 -26.24
CA ILE A 8 -19.21 -12.40 -24.88
C ILE A 8 -18.25 -13.53 -24.48
N SER A 9 -18.64 -14.78 -24.72
CA SER A 9 -17.81 -15.95 -24.41
C SER A 9 -16.49 -15.95 -25.17
N LEU A 10 -16.52 -15.60 -26.47
CA LEU A 10 -15.32 -15.48 -27.30
C LEU A 10 -14.42 -14.32 -26.83
N GLY A 11 -15.02 -13.17 -26.51
CA GLY A 11 -14.28 -12.03 -25.93
C GLY A 11 -13.61 -12.36 -24.61
N LEU A 12 -14.29 -13.06 -23.70
CA LEU A 12 -13.71 -13.56 -22.45
C LEU A 12 -12.56 -14.53 -22.69
N ALA A 13 -12.75 -15.50 -23.60
CA ALA A 13 -11.71 -16.49 -23.91
C ALA A 13 -10.45 -15.82 -24.49
N LEU A 14 -10.63 -14.86 -25.41
CA LEU A 14 -9.52 -14.08 -25.96
C LEU A 14 -8.83 -13.21 -24.91
N GLY A 15 -9.59 -12.58 -24.02
CA GLY A 15 -9.04 -11.79 -22.91
C GLY A 15 -8.22 -12.63 -21.93
N VAL A 16 -8.71 -13.82 -21.58
CA VAL A 16 -7.99 -14.78 -20.71
C VAL A 16 -6.71 -15.27 -21.40
N ALA A 17 -6.79 -15.64 -22.68
CA ALA A 17 -5.62 -16.05 -23.46
C ALA A 17 -4.57 -14.93 -23.55
N TRP A 18 -5.00 -13.70 -23.80
CA TRP A 18 -4.13 -12.51 -23.84
C TRP A 18 -3.43 -12.27 -22.50
N ALA A 19 -4.20 -12.18 -21.42
CA ALA A 19 -3.65 -11.97 -20.08
C ALA A 19 -2.74 -13.14 -19.64
N GLY A 20 -3.13 -14.38 -19.98
CA GLY A 20 -2.33 -15.58 -19.71
C GLY A 20 -0.99 -15.57 -20.43
N THR A 21 -0.96 -15.17 -21.71
CA THR A 21 0.28 -15.05 -22.48
C THR A 21 1.23 -14.02 -21.85
N TRP A 22 0.73 -12.85 -21.51
CA TRP A 22 1.54 -11.83 -20.83
C TRP A 22 2.03 -12.26 -19.43
N ALA A 23 1.16 -12.98 -18.69
CA ALA A 23 1.53 -13.54 -17.40
C ALA A 23 2.65 -14.58 -17.55
N HIS A 24 2.53 -15.48 -18.54
CA HIS A 24 3.54 -16.49 -18.85
C HIS A 24 4.89 -15.83 -19.19
N ILE A 25 4.93 -14.91 -20.13
CA ILE A 25 6.14 -14.16 -20.51
C ILE A 25 6.79 -13.48 -19.29
N ARG A 26 5.97 -12.88 -18.40
CA ARG A 26 6.46 -12.24 -17.18
C ARG A 26 7.00 -13.22 -16.16
N LEU A 27 6.36 -14.38 -16.04
CA LEU A 27 6.76 -15.43 -15.10
C LEU A 27 8.04 -16.14 -15.53
N GLU A 28 8.30 -16.25 -16.83
CA GLU A 28 9.55 -16.81 -17.36
C GLU A 28 10.77 -15.95 -17.01
N GLN A 29 10.60 -14.62 -16.92
CA GLN A 29 11.67 -13.70 -16.54
C GLN A 29 11.99 -13.78 -15.04
N LYS A 30 12.32 -14.95 -14.53
CA LYS A 30 12.65 -15.16 -13.11
C LYS A 30 14.15 -15.08 -12.87
N LEU A 31 14.54 -14.53 -11.72
CA LEU A 31 15.90 -14.69 -11.22
C LEU A 31 16.08 -16.16 -10.81
N SER A 32 17.13 -16.82 -11.37
CA SER A 32 17.49 -18.18 -10.93
C SER A 32 17.80 -18.20 -9.43
N PRO A 33 17.42 -19.29 -8.71
CA PRO A 33 17.82 -19.48 -7.32
C PRO A 33 19.33 -19.36 -7.08
N ASP A 34 20.13 -19.82 -8.04
CA ASP A 34 21.60 -19.85 -7.95
C ASP A 34 22.23 -18.46 -8.07
N LEU A 35 21.50 -17.50 -8.67
CA LEU A 35 21.93 -16.10 -8.79
C LEU A 35 21.49 -15.24 -7.60
N GLU A 36 20.63 -15.79 -6.72
CA GLU A 36 20.14 -15.04 -5.58
C GLU A 36 21.18 -14.90 -4.48
N GLY A 37 21.52 -13.66 -4.14
CA GLY A 37 22.57 -13.36 -3.15
C GLY A 37 23.98 -13.36 -3.72
N VAL A 38 24.17 -13.70 -4.99
CA VAL A 38 25.46 -13.67 -5.68
C VAL A 38 25.70 -12.30 -6.32
N LYS A 39 26.97 -11.89 -6.41
CA LYS A 39 27.35 -10.69 -7.17
C LYS A 39 27.29 -10.98 -8.65
N VAL A 40 26.53 -10.20 -9.38
CA VAL A 40 26.43 -10.27 -10.84
C VAL A 40 26.63 -8.90 -11.46
N ALA A 41 27.19 -8.87 -12.68
CA ALA A 41 27.39 -7.64 -13.42
C ALA A 41 26.30 -7.51 -14.51
N VAL A 42 25.70 -6.31 -14.60
CA VAL A 42 24.65 -5.99 -15.60
C VAL A 42 24.92 -4.64 -16.22
N SER A 43 24.67 -4.49 -17.53
CA SER A 43 24.65 -3.21 -18.22
C SER A 43 23.24 -2.86 -18.67
N GLY A 44 22.93 -1.56 -18.66
CA GLY A 44 21.63 -1.07 -19.03
C GLY A 44 21.48 0.42 -18.76
N TYR A 45 20.25 0.84 -18.54
CA TYR A 45 19.95 2.25 -18.28
C TYR A 45 18.93 2.41 -17.15
N VAL A 46 18.97 3.57 -16.52
CA VAL A 46 18.01 3.97 -15.48
C VAL A 46 16.66 4.28 -16.17
N CYS A 47 15.59 3.61 -15.75
CA CYS A 47 14.27 3.73 -16.40
C CYS A 47 13.18 4.30 -15.50
N ASP A 48 13.57 5.04 -14.47
CA ASP A 48 12.68 5.82 -13.61
C ASP A 48 13.49 6.96 -12.99
N VAL A 49 12.83 8.01 -12.49
CA VAL A 49 13.52 9.05 -11.73
C VAL A 49 14.05 8.43 -10.44
N PRO A 50 15.35 8.57 -10.14
CA PRO A 50 15.91 8.09 -8.89
C PRO A 50 15.26 8.78 -7.70
N GLU A 51 14.94 8.02 -6.66
CA GLU A 51 14.30 8.52 -5.44
C GLU A 51 15.26 8.37 -4.26
N ALA A 52 15.28 9.34 -3.37
CA ALA A 52 15.96 9.20 -2.10
C ALA A 52 15.32 8.04 -1.31
N GLY A 53 16.16 7.13 -0.84
CA GLY A 53 15.74 6.00 -0.02
C GLY A 53 16.24 6.15 1.41
N SER A 54 15.80 5.25 2.26
CA SER A 54 16.27 5.14 3.63
C SER A 54 17.75 4.76 3.73
N PHE A 55 18.37 5.08 4.85
CA PHE A 55 19.79 4.79 5.12
C PHE A 55 20.76 5.37 4.08
N ASN A 56 20.54 6.63 3.68
CA ASN A 56 21.35 7.31 2.67
C ASN A 56 21.49 6.47 1.38
N SER A 57 20.38 5.93 0.91
CA SER A 57 20.35 5.16 -0.34
C SER A 57 19.58 5.90 -1.43
N VAL A 58 19.94 5.58 -2.67
CA VAL A 58 19.18 5.96 -3.86
C VAL A 58 18.45 4.73 -4.38
N ARG A 59 17.15 4.84 -4.58
CA ARG A 59 16.31 3.79 -5.15
C ARG A 59 15.93 4.13 -6.57
N PHE A 60 16.14 3.20 -7.49
CA PHE A 60 15.82 3.41 -8.90
C PHE A 60 15.44 2.12 -9.60
N SER A 61 14.75 2.27 -10.72
CA SER A 61 14.46 1.18 -11.64
C SER A 61 15.55 1.09 -12.69
N PHE A 62 16.02 -0.12 -12.97
CA PHE A 62 17.08 -0.37 -13.93
C PHE A 62 16.62 -1.33 -15.03
N CYS A 63 16.66 -0.87 -16.26
CA CYS A 63 16.33 -1.64 -17.45
C CYS A 63 17.59 -2.29 -18.00
N VAL A 64 17.67 -3.62 -17.86
CA VAL A 64 18.86 -4.40 -18.23
C VAL A 64 18.86 -4.66 -19.72
N THR A 65 19.97 -4.36 -20.36
CA THR A 65 20.25 -4.68 -21.78
C THR A 65 21.17 -5.89 -21.93
N GLN A 66 22.09 -6.07 -20.97
CA GLN A 66 23.08 -7.15 -21.02
C GLN A 66 23.44 -7.65 -19.63
N TRP A 67 23.63 -8.96 -19.51
CA TRP A 67 24.14 -9.66 -18.33
C TRP A 67 25.54 -10.17 -18.59
N TYR A 68 26.44 -10.13 -17.60
CA TYR A 68 27.82 -10.56 -17.69
C TYR A 68 28.15 -11.63 -16.65
N GLY A 69 29.12 -12.52 -17.00
CA GLY A 69 29.71 -13.46 -16.05
C GLY A 69 28.78 -14.57 -15.58
N ILE A 70 27.66 -14.76 -16.24
CA ILE A 70 26.74 -15.87 -15.96
C ILE A 70 27.13 -17.00 -16.89
N SER A 71 27.95 -17.98 -16.40
CA SER A 71 28.05 -19.27 -17.02
C SER A 71 26.74 -20.00 -16.79
N LEU A 72 25.76 -19.73 -17.63
CA LEU A 72 24.56 -20.55 -17.66
C LEU A 72 24.98 -21.94 -18.09
N THR A 73 24.89 -22.93 -17.20
CA THR A 73 24.79 -24.33 -17.64
C THR A 73 23.73 -24.36 -18.74
N PRO A 74 23.90 -25.17 -19.80
CA PRO A 74 23.13 -25.05 -21.03
C PRO A 74 21.66 -25.52 -20.84
N GLU A 75 20.88 -24.84 -20.02
CA GLU A 75 19.44 -24.81 -20.12
C GLU A 75 19.07 -23.58 -20.95
N PRO A 76 18.70 -23.78 -22.23
CA PRO A 76 18.56 -22.67 -23.19
C PRO A 76 17.37 -21.73 -22.94
N ASP A 77 16.54 -21.94 -21.91
CA ASP A 77 15.24 -21.30 -21.78
C ASP A 77 15.05 -20.39 -20.55
N ILE A 78 16.11 -20.06 -19.79
CA ILE A 78 15.93 -19.16 -18.64
C ILE A 78 16.00 -17.70 -19.10
N ALA A 79 14.84 -17.07 -19.25
CA ALA A 79 14.74 -15.64 -19.51
C ALA A 79 15.11 -14.85 -18.26
N LEU A 80 16.27 -14.15 -18.29
CA LEU A 80 16.71 -13.31 -17.19
C LEU A 80 15.84 -12.06 -17.01
N PRO A 81 15.72 -11.52 -15.78
CA PRO A 81 14.96 -10.29 -15.50
C PRO A 81 15.40 -9.11 -16.38
N LYS A 82 14.46 -8.48 -17.07
CA LYS A 82 14.72 -7.27 -17.88
C LYS A 82 14.63 -5.98 -17.09
N MET A 83 13.90 -5.99 -15.96
CA MET A 83 13.72 -4.83 -15.10
C MET A 83 14.01 -5.18 -13.65
N LEU A 84 14.86 -4.39 -13.01
CA LEU A 84 15.32 -4.55 -11.63
C LEU A 84 14.88 -3.34 -10.80
N ARG A 85 14.50 -3.55 -9.55
CA ARG A 85 14.34 -2.48 -8.56
C ARG A 85 15.57 -2.50 -7.64
N LEU A 86 16.41 -1.47 -7.74
CA LEU A 86 17.71 -1.41 -7.09
C LEU A 86 17.76 -0.32 -6.03
N ALA A 87 18.56 -0.57 -4.98
CA ALA A 87 18.96 0.43 -3.99
C ALA A 87 20.48 0.52 -3.93
N TRP A 88 21.02 1.72 -3.97
CA TRP A 88 22.45 1.98 -3.81
C TRP A 88 22.69 2.74 -2.52
N TYR A 89 23.30 2.09 -1.55
CA TYR A 89 23.57 2.63 -0.22
C TYR A 89 24.85 3.47 -0.17
N GLY A 90 24.91 4.44 0.75
CA GLY A 90 26.06 5.33 0.92
C GLY A 90 26.12 6.45 -0.13
N ARG A 91 24.96 6.84 -0.70
CA ARG A 91 24.83 7.95 -1.64
C ARG A 91 23.86 9.01 -1.11
N PRO A 92 24.31 9.87 -0.18
CA PRO A 92 23.44 10.91 0.38
C PRO A 92 22.93 11.90 -0.67
N ASP A 93 23.72 12.17 -1.72
CA ASP A 93 23.43 13.17 -2.74
C ASP A 93 22.33 12.74 -3.73
N GLY A 94 21.90 11.47 -3.68
CA GLY A 94 20.86 10.97 -4.58
C GLY A 94 21.27 10.86 -6.05
N VAL A 95 22.51 11.23 -6.39
CA VAL A 95 22.98 11.39 -7.77
C VAL A 95 23.62 10.10 -8.28
N LEU A 96 23.18 9.64 -9.45
CA LEU A 96 23.80 8.55 -10.18
C LEU A 96 24.88 9.11 -11.14
N PRO A 97 25.98 8.35 -11.41
CA PRO A 97 27.09 8.85 -12.21
C PRO A 97 26.75 9.06 -13.69
N ASP A 98 25.77 8.36 -14.21
CA ASP A 98 25.23 8.51 -15.58
C ASP A 98 23.85 7.83 -15.66
N HIS A 99 23.14 8.06 -16.76
CA HIS A 99 21.91 7.38 -17.11
C HIS A 99 22.17 5.94 -17.61
N ARG A 100 23.26 5.70 -18.34
CA ARG A 100 23.70 4.38 -18.85
C ARG A 100 24.83 3.85 -17.98
N LEU A 101 24.58 2.72 -17.35
CA LEU A 101 25.46 2.20 -16.31
C LEU A 101 25.77 0.72 -16.52
N ARG A 102 26.98 0.37 -16.14
CA ARG A 102 27.36 -0.99 -15.80
C ARG A 102 27.41 -1.10 -14.29
N LEU A 103 26.62 -2.02 -13.75
CA LEU A 103 26.41 -2.19 -12.31
C LEU A 103 26.92 -3.56 -11.87
N GLU A 104 27.58 -3.61 -10.72
CA GLU A 104 27.68 -4.83 -9.93
C GLU A 104 26.57 -4.85 -8.89
N VAL A 105 25.73 -5.87 -8.92
CA VAL A 105 24.55 -5.96 -8.07
C VAL A 105 24.48 -7.29 -7.33
N VAL A 106 23.86 -7.26 -6.15
CA VAL A 106 23.43 -8.46 -5.44
C VAL A 106 21.92 -8.48 -5.47
N LEU A 107 21.36 -9.51 -6.11
CA LEU A 107 19.94 -9.60 -6.40
C LEU A 107 19.22 -10.57 -5.45
N LYS A 108 17.94 -10.26 -5.21
CA LYS A 108 16.98 -11.13 -4.52
C LYS A 108 15.77 -11.33 -5.42
N ARG A 109 15.14 -12.49 -5.32
CA ARG A 109 13.85 -12.72 -5.96
C ARG A 109 12.77 -11.83 -5.33
N PRO A 110 11.72 -11.46 -6.10
CA PRO A 110 10.61 -10.71 -5.55
C PRO A 110 10.02 -11.43 -4.34
N HIS A 111 10.02 -10.76 -3.22
CA HIS A 111 9.46 -11.25 -1.97
C HIS A 111 8.96 -10.08 -1.13
N GLY A 112 7.84 -10.26 -0.45
CA GLY A 112 7.25 -9.27 0.45
C GLY A 112 6.38 -9.93 1.50
N ALA A 113 6.07 -9.20 2.54
CA ALA A 113 5.11 -9.61 3.54
C ALA A 113 3.74 -9.89 2.89
N LEU A 114 3.12 -11.02 3.25
CA LEU A 114 1.84 -11.43 2.72
C LEU A 114 0.83 -11.65 3.84
N ASN A 115 -0.13 -10.75 3.90
CA ASN A 115 -1.23 -10.76 4.86
C ASN A 115 -2.57 -10.70 4.11
N PRO A 116 -3.71 -11.03 4.74
CA PRO A 116 -5.03 -10.94 4.10
C PRO A 116 -5.36 -9.54 3.58
N ALA A 117 -5.04 -8.51 4.37
CA ALA A 117 -5.20 -7.11 3.99
C ALA A 117 -3.86 -6.36 4.04
N GLY A 118 -3.84 -5.13 3.53
CA GLY A 118 -2.66 -4.29 3.48
C GLY A 118 -1.94 -4.30 2.12
N PHE A 119 -0.78 -3.67 2.07
CA PHE A 119 -0.05 -3.49 0.82
C PHE A 119 0.67 -4.77 0.38
N ARG A 120 0.26 -5.30 -0.75
CA ARG A 120 0.81 -6.53 -1.34
C ARG A 120 2.01 -6.20 -2.24
N TYR A 121 3.20 -6.18 -1.67
CA TYR A 121 4.43 -5.76 -2.36
C TYR A 121 4.78 -6.65 -3.56
N GLU A 122 4.59 -7.98 -3.47
CA GLU A 122 4.87 -8.89 -4.58
C GLU A 122 3.91 -8.68 -5.76
N ASP A 123 2.62 -8.38 -5.49
CA ASP A 123 1.64 -8.03 -6.54
C ASP A 123 2.05 -6.72 -7.24
N TRP A 124 2.51 -5.74 -6.47
CA TRP A 124 3.02 -4.49 -7.01
C TRP A 124 4.28 -4.71 -7.88
N LEU A 125 5.24 -5.51 -7.43
CA LEU A 125 6.43 -5.87 -8.21
C LEU A 125 6.05 -6.59 -9.51
N PHE A 126 5.14 -7.59 -9.42
CA PHE A 126 4.67 -8.32 -10.59
C PHE A 126 3.98 -7.40 -11.60
N ARG A 127 3.07 -6.55 -11.13
CA ARG A 127 2.36 -5.58 -11.96
C ARG A 127 3.30 -4.61 -12.67
N LYS A 128 4.30 -4.09 -11.95
CA LYS A 128 5.31 -3.18 -12.50
C LYS A 128 6.31 -3.87 -13.43
N GLY A 129 6.39 -5.20 -13.40
CA GLY A 129 7.33 -5.98 -14.20
C GLY A 129 8.71 -6.19 -13.55
N TYR A 130 8.87 -5.82 -12.27
CA TYR A 130 10.09 -6.11 -11.53
C TYR A 130 10.16 -7.61 -11.20
N ARG A 131 11.20 -8.27 -11.71
CA ARG A 131 11.41 -9.71 -11.48
C ARG A 131 12.62 -10.02 -10.61
N ALA A 132 13.33 -8.98 -10.18
CA ALA A 132 14.30 -9.03 -9.10
C ALA A 132 14.39 -7.66 -8.41
N THR A 133 14.75 -7.70 -7.13
CA THR A 133 15.16 -6.54 -6.32
C THR A 133 16.61 -6.71 -5.92
N GLY A 134 17.31 -5.64 -5.54
CA GLY A 134 18.70 -5.82 -5.12
C GLY A 134 19.39 -4.55 -4.67
N SER A 135 20.67 -4.72 -4.31
CA SER A 135 21.57 -3.65 -3.93
C SER A 135 22.74 -3.51 -4.90
N VAL A 136 23.07 -2.26 -5.21
CA VAL A 136 24.24 -1.93 -6.03
C VAL A 136 25.50 -1.94 -5.16
N ARG A 137 26.56 -2.56 -5.66
CA ARG A 137 27.88 -2.57 -5.02
C ARG A 137 28.84 -1.58 -5.68
N SER A 138 28.82 -1.53 -7.01
CA SER A 138 29.57 -0.56 -7.79
C SER A 138 28.78 -0.17 -9.04
N ALA A 139 29.00 1.04 -9.54
CA ALA A 139 28.42 1.54 -10.77
C ALA A 139 29.46 2.34 -11.55
N VAL A 140 29.54 2.06 -12.85
CA VAL A 140 30.44 2.76 -13.79
C VAL A 140 29.62 3.17 -15.00
N PRO A 141 29.80 4.41 -15.56
CA PRO A 141 29.20 4.79 -16.82
C PRO A 141 29.52 3.78 -17.93
N ASP A 142 28.52 3.42 -18.72
CA ASP A 142 28.67 2.49 -19.85
C ASP A 142 28.11 3.11 -21.15
N PRO A 143 28.92 3.90 -21.86
CA PRO A 143 28.50 4.53 -23.11
C PRO A 143 28.22 3.53 -24.24
N ALA A 144 28.66 2.27 -24.12
CA ALA A 144 28.43 1.23 -25.12
C ALA A 144 26.98 0.74 -25.12
N VAL A 145 26.20 0.99 -24.07
CA VAL A 145 24.77 0.65 -24.02
C VAL A 145 24.02 1.43 -25.09
N PHE A 146 23.38 0.69 -26.04
CA PHE A 146 22.54 1.30 -27.06
C PHE A 146 21.30 1.95 -26.44
N CYS A 147 21.13 3.25 -26.67
CA CYS A 147 19.99 3.99 -26.16
C CYS A 147 18.84 3.97 -27.15
N SER A 148 17.91 3.03 -26.97
CA SER A 148 16.65 2.92 -27.72
C SER A 148 15.74 4.14 -27.51
N LEU A 149 14.64 4.26 -28.27
CA LEU A 149 13.63 5.31 -28.05
C LEU A 149 13.10 5.32 -26.61
N GLN A 150 12.93 4.13 -26.02
CA GLN A 150 12.51 4.02 -24.61
C GLN A 150 13.59 4.57 -23.65
N CYS A 151 14.85 4.27 -23.90
CA CYS A 151 15.97 4.83 -23.13
C CYS A 151 16.04 6.36 -23.26
N GLN A 152 15.87 6.90 -24.49
CA GLN A 152 15.86 8.35 -24.73
C GLN A 152 14.69 9.04 -24.02
N TYR A 153 13.51 8.40 -23.98
CA TYR A 153 12.38 8.89 -23.22
C TYR A 153 12.67 8.95 -21.71
N HIS A 154 13.24 7.89 -21.15
CA HIS A 154 13.58 7.89 -19.70
C HIS A 154 14.66 8.92 -19.38
N ARG A 155 15.65 9.09 -20.25
CA ARG A 155 16.63 10.16 -20.12
C ARG A 155 15.97 11.53 -20.12
N PHE A 156 15.11 11.81 -21.10
CA PHE A 156 14.35 13.07 -21.15
C PHE A 156 13.57 13.33 -19.85
N HIS A 157 12.90 12.30 -19.32
CA HIS A 157 12.13 12.43 -18.09
C HIS A 157 13.01 12.69 -16.85
N ILE A 158 14.19 12.07 -16.78
CA ILE A 158 15.18 12.32 -15.71
C ILE A 158 15.76 13.72 -15.86
N ASP A 159 16.16 14.13 -17.06
CA ASP A 159 16.66 15.47 -17.33
C ASP A 159 15.60 16.55 -16.98
N LEU A 160 14.33 16.30 -17.28
CA LEU A 160 13.21 17.16 -16.89
C LEU A 160 13.05 17.24 -15.37
N ALA A 161 13.21 16.10 -14.67
CA ALA A 161 13.16 16.09 -13.21
C ALA A 161 14.28 16.93 -12.61
N HIS A 162 15.50 16.79 -13.09
CA HIS A 162 16.63 17.62 -12.66
C HIS A 162 16.40 19.11 -12.95
N TRP A 163 15.85 19.44 -14.12
CA TRP A 163 15.51 20.83 -14.43
C TRP A 163 14.47 21.39 -13.44
N VAL A 164 13.45 20.61 -13.08
CA VAL A 164 12.45 21.02 -12.07
C VAL A 164 13.12 21.21 -10.71
N ASP A 165 14.02 20.30 -10.33
CA ASP A 165 14.75 20.41 -9.07
C ASP A 165 15.60 21.68 -9.03
N GLU A 166 16.33 22.00 -10.11
CA GLU A 166 17.17 23.22 -10.19
C GLU A 166 16.35 24.52 -10.16
N GLN A 167 15.17 24.54 -10.82
CA GLN A 167 14.39 25.76 -10.93
C GLN A 167 13.49 26.02 -9.72
N PHE A 168 13.11 24.98 -8.98
CA PHE A 168 12.12 25.06 -7.91
C PHE A 168 12.63 24.58 -6.54
N ALA A 169 13.93 24.23 -6.40
CA ALA A 169 14.48 23.68 -5.15
C ALA A 169 14.25 24.62 -3.94
N ASP A 170 14.31 25.94 -4.16
CA ASP A 170 14.13 26.95 -3.11
C ASP A 170 12.66 27.25 -2.80
N ALA A 171 11.71 26.64 -3.54
CA ALA A 171 10.28 26.83 -3.30
C ALA A 171 9.86 26.12 -2.01
N SER A 172 9.10 26.79 -1.16
CA SER A 172 8.59 26.22 0.10
C SER A 172 7.72 25.00 -0.13
N TYR A 173 6.97 24.97 -1.24
CA TYR A 173 6.09 23.86 -1.62
C TYR A 173 6.65 23.01 -2.77
N TYR A 174 7.99 22.99 -2.91
CA TYR A 174 8.68 22.16 -3.91
C TYR A 174 8.17 20.69 -3.98
N PRO A 175 7.92 19.98 -2.85
CA PRO A 175 7.38 18.60 -2.91
C PRO A 175 6.07 18.48 -3.68
N LEU A 176 5.19 19.49 -3.58
CA LEU A 176 3.92 19.54 -4.31
C LEU A 176 4.16 19.90 -5.78
N ILE A 177 5.06 20.82 -6.09
CA ILE A 177 5.44 21.18 -7.45
C ILE A 177 5.98 19.98 -8.21
N ALA A 178 6.94 19.25 -7.63
CA ALA A 178 7.54 18.07 -8.22
C ALA A 178 6.49 16.94 -8.46
N SER A 179 5.58 16.75 -7.50
CA SER A 179 4.52 15.72 -7.64
C SER A 179 3.51 16.05 -8.75
N LEU A 180 3.17 17.33 -8.95
CA LEU A 180 2.17 17.79 -9.92
C LEU A 180 2.73 17.98 -11.33
N LEU A 181 3.99 18.42 -11.47
CA LEU A 181 4.62 18.64 -12.78
C LEU A 181 5.14 17.35 -13.41
N ILE A 182 5.90 16.57 -12.65
CA ILE A 182 6.65 15.41 -13.16
C ILE A 182 6.23 14.08 -12.52
N GLY A 183 5.28 14.10 -11.59
CA GLY A 183 4.81 12.89 -10.90
C GLY A 183 5.76 12.34 -9.84
N ASN A 184 6.82 13.08 -9.48
CA ASN A 184 7.78 12.68 -8.45
C ASN A 184 7.22 12.99 -7.06
N ARG A 185 6.89 11.94 -6.30
CA ARG A 185 6.34 12.01 -4.94
C ARG A 185 7.38 11.71 -3.85
N GLY A 186 8.63 11.43 -4.24
CA GLY A 186 9.69 11.06 -3.31
C GLY A 186 10.06 12.16 -2.31
N HIS A 187 9.67 13.40 -2.58
CA HIS A 187 9.91 14.56 -1.71
C HIS A 187 8.78 14.83 -0.70
N LEU A 188 7.64 14.12 -0.81
CA LEU A 188 6.53 14.29 0.13
C LEU A 188 6.90 13.68 1.49
N SER A 189 6.79 14.51 2.55
CA SER A 189 7.03 14.07 3.93
C SER A 189 5.86 13.28 4.51
N ALA A 190 6.07 12.65 5.68
CA ALA A 190 5.01 11.97 6.43
C ALA A 190 3.85 12.92 6.72
N HIS A 191 4.13 14.17 7.14
CA HIS A 191 3.12 15.18 7.39
C HIS A 191 2.25 15.49 6.15
N HIS A 192 2.86 15.58 4.95
CA HIS A 192 2.08 15.74 3.72
C HIS A 192 1.09 14.57 3.54
N TRP A 193 1.54 13.33 3.75
CA TRP A 193 0.69 12.16 3.60
C TRP A 193 -0.42 12.11 4.65
N GLU A 194 -0.16 12.51 5.90
CA GLU A 194 -1.16 12.61 6.97
C GLU A 194 -2.27 13.59 6.60
N VAL A 195 -1.91 14.82 6.17
CA VAL A 195 -2.89 15.84 5.75
C VAL A 195 -3.71 15.35 4.55
N PHE A 196 -3.09 14.74 3.55
CA PHE A 196 -3.80 14.19 2.39
C PHE A 196 -4.73 13.02 2.75
N LYS A 197 -4.31 12.15 3.67
CA LYS A 197 -5.15 11.06 4.18
C LYS A 197 -6.34 11.62 4.95
N ALA A 198 -6.11 12.53 5.90
CA ALA A 198 -7.14 13.13 6.72
C ALA A 198 -8.19 13.90 5.90
N THR A 199 -7.77 14.55 4.83
CA THR A 199 -8.65 15.33 3.93
C THR A 199 -9.16 14.55 2.72
N GLY A 200 -8.79 13.27 2.54
CA GLY A 200 -9.18 12.47 1.37
C GLY A 200 -8.69 13.03 0.03
N THR A 201 -7.61 13.82 0.04
CA THR A 201 -7.10 14.54 -1.15
C THR A 201 -5.85 13.90 -1.77
N ILE A 202 -5.48 12.68 -1.39
CA ILE A 202 -4.33 11.92 -1.93
C ILE A 202 -4.35 11.88 -3.48
N HIS A 203 -5.54 11.83 -4.08
CA HIS A 203 -5.71 11.78 -5.52
C HIS A 203 -5.33 13.08 -6.25
N LEU A 204 -5.20 14.21 -5.54
CA LEU A 204 -4.79 15.50 -6.12
C LEU A 204 -3.28 15.58 -6.37
N VAL A 205 -2.46 14.93 -5.54
CA VAL A 205 -1.00 14.86 -5.74
C VAL A 205 -0.57 13.77 -6.72
N ALA A 206 -1.54 12.96 -7.18
CA ALA A 206 -1.33 12.09 -8.33
C ALA A 206 -1.75 12.85 -9.58
N ILE A 207 -0.91 12.84 -10.62
CA ILE A 207 -1.32 13.36 -11.92
C ILE A 207 -2.54 12.57 -12.37
N SER A 208 -3.70 13.22 -12.41
CA SER A 208 -5.00 12.60 -12.56
C SER A 208 -5.60 12.80 -13.97
N GLY A 209 -6.65 12.03 -14.27
CA GLY A 209 -7.44 12.24 -15.48
C GLY A 209 -8.05 13.65 -15.59
N LEU A 210 -8.31 14.31 -14.44
CA LEU A 210 -8.80 15.68 -14.41
C LEU A 210 -7.75 16.66 -14.93
N HIS A 211 -6.49 16.51 -14.53
CA HIS A 211 -5.39 17.35 -15.02
C HIS A 211 -5.21 17.20 -16.54
N LEU A 212 -5.25 15.98 -17.05
CA LEU A 212 -5.17 15.74 -18.49
C LEU A 212 -6.41 16.29 -19.23
N GLY A 213 -7.60 16.21 -18.62
CA GLY A 213 -8.83 16.80 -19.13
C GLY A 213 -8.73 18.33 -19.28
N LEU A 214 -8.08 19.01 -18.31
CA LEU A 214 -7.82 20.44 -18.39
C LEU A 214 -6.85 20.80 -19.52
N VAL A 215 -5.76 20.03 -19.66
CA VAL A 215 -4.84 20.20 -20.79
C VAL A 215 -5.59 20.02 -22.10
N ALA A 216 -6.48 19.03 -22.20
CA ALA A 216 -7.31 18.77 -23.37
C ALA A 216 -8.25 19.96 -23.69
N LEU A 217 -8.93 20.50 -22.67
CA LEU A 217 -9.82 21.66 -22.83
C LEU A 217 -9.05 22.92 -23.24
N GLY A 218 -7.93 23.20 -22.58
CA GLY A 218 -7.06 24.34 -22.91
C GLY A 218 -6.50 24.25 -24.31
N ALA A 219 -5.89 23.11 -24.66
CA ALA A 219 -5.35 22.84 -25.98
C ALA A 219 -6.42 22.96 -27.08
N GLY A 220 -7.61 22.40 -26.83
CA GLY A 220 -8.75 22.48 -27.74
C GLY A 220 -9.25 23.91 -27.96
N PHE A 221 -9.35 24.69 -26.87
CA PHE A 221 -9.75 26.09 -26.93
C PHE A 221 -8.75 26.95 -27.72
N PHE A 222 -7.46 26.86 -27.38
CA PHE A 222 -6.42 27.64 -28.04
C PHE A 222 -6.21 27.21 -29.50
N ALA A 223 -6.16 25.89 -29.78
CA ALA A 223 -6.02 25.40 -31.13
C ALA A 223 -7.20 25.86 -32.03
N ARG A 224 -8.43 25.77 -31.52
CA ARG A 224 -9.60 26.26 -32.27
C ARG A 224 -9.53 27.77 -32.51
N ARG A 225 -9.21 28.57 -31.50
CA ARG A 225 -9.07 30.03 -31.63
C ARG A 225 -8.00 30.41 -32.65
N LEU A 226 -6.82 29.76 -32.55
CA LEU A 226 -5.70 30.00 -33.47
C LEU A 226 -6.06 29.64 -34.91
N LEU A 227 -6.63 28.44 -35.14
CA LEU A 227 -7.03 28.00 -36.47
C LEU A 227 -8.10 28.90 -37.10
N LEU A 228 -9.07 29.35 -36.32
CA LEU A 228 -10.09 30.29 -36.77
C LEU A 228 -9.50 31.69 -37.10
N ALA A 229 -8.49 32.14 -36.32
CA ALA A 229 -7.82 33.39 -36.60
C ALA A 229 -6.94 33.36 -37.87
N MET A 230 -6.27 32.22 -38.13
CA MET A 230 -5.34 32.06 -39.23
C MET A 230 -6.02 31.66 -40.56
N SER A 231 -7.17 31.00 -40.53
CA SER A 231 -7.72 30.27 -41.68
C SER A 231 -9.22 30.47 -41.91
N ALA A 232 -9.80 31.57 -41.38
CA ALA A 232 -11.26 31.76 -41.30
C ALA A 232 -12.08 31.45 -42.56
N TYR A 233 -11.47 31.47 -43.76
CA TYR A 233 -12.19 31.33 -45.02
C TYR A 233 -11.75 30.15 -45.93
N ARG A 234 -10.74 29.35 -45.51
CA ARG A 234 -10.16 28.32 -46.39
C ARG A 234 -10.26 26.87 -45.93
N MET A 235 -10.58 26.63 -44.64
CA MET A 235 -10.65 25.29 -44.08
C MET A 235 -12.10 24.83 -43.91
N SER A 236 -12.40 23.57 -44.27
CA SER A 236 -13.69 22.97 -43.94
C SER A 236 -13.84 22.78 -42.44
N GLU A 237 -15.06 22.83 -41.94
CA GLU A 237 -15.32 22.57 -40.49
C GLU A 237 -14.76 21.22 -40.04
N ARG A 238 -14.83 20.21 -40.92
CA ARG A 238 -14.28 18.88 -40.66
C ARG A 238 -12.76 18.91 -40.47
N SER A 239 -12.05 19.68 -41.30
CA SER A 239 -10.59 19.85 -41.20
C SER A 239 -10.20 20.58 -39.95
N VAL A 240 -10.96 21.62 -39.56
CA VAL A 240 -10.73 22.34 -38.29
C VAL A 240 -10.92 21.39 -37.07
N ARG A 241 -12.01 20.63 -37.05
CA ARG A 241 -12.27 19.63 -36.00
C ARG A 241 -11.16 18.60 -35.90
N LEU A 242 -10.69 18.07 -37.04
CA LEU A 242 -9.59 17.11 -37.06
C LEU A 242 -8.28 17.73 -36.55
N ALA A 243 -7.96 18.93 -36.97
CA ALA A 243 -6.76 19.65 -36.54
C ALA A 243 -6.78 19.95 -35.02
N VAL A 244 -7.94 20.38 -34.51
CA VAL A 244 -8.14 20.57 -33.05
C VAL A 244 -7.98 19.25 -32.30
N PHE A 245 -8.60 18.15 -32.80
CA PHE A 245 -8.47 16.84 -32.17
C PHE A 245 -7.00 16.37 -32.12
N LEU A 246 -6.27 16.52 -33.24
CA LEU A 246 -4.85 16.15 -33.28
C LEU A 246 -4.02 17.00 -32.32
N ALA A 247 -4.27 18.33 -32.26
CA ALA A 247 -3.60 19.21 -31.32
C ALA A 247 -3.87 18.82 -29.86
N VAL A 248 -5.12 18.50 -29.52
CA VAL A 248 -5.49 18.01 -28.18
C VAL A 248 -4.75 16.73 -27.84
N VAL A 249 -4.77 15.72 -28.72
CA VAL A 249 -4.11 14.43 -28.46
C VAL A 249 -2.59 14.61 -28.33
N LEU A 250 -1.97 15.45 -29.15
CA LEU A 250 -0.53 15.74 -29.08
C LEU A 250 -0.14 16.47 -27.80
N CYS A 251 -0.90 17.50 -27.40
CA CYS A 251 -0.65 18.20 -26.13
C CYS A 251 -0.84 17.26 -24.92
N CYS A 252 -1.88 16.45 -24.93
CA CYS A 252 -2.12 15.47 -23.86
C CYS A 252 -1.04 14.38 -23.83
N LEU A 253 -0.56 13.92 -24.98
CA LEU A 253 0.54 12.97 -25.08
C LEU A 253 1.83 13.58 -24.53
N PHE A 254 2.18 14.82 -24.92
CA PHE A 254 3.35 15.50 -24.42
C PHE A 254 3.30 15.67 -22.91
N TYR A 255 2.16 16.14 -22.38
CA TYR A 255 1.98 16.26 -20.94
C TYR A 255 2.05 14.89 -20.23
N ALA A 256 1.45 13.85 -20.78
CA ALA A 256 1.53 12.50 -20.21
C ALA A 256 2.97 11.96 -20.18
N LEU A 257 3.78 12.25 -21.21
CA LEU A 257 5.20 11.90 -21.26
C LEU A 257 6.02 12.70 -20.23
N ALA A 258 5.79 14.02 -20.12
CA ALA A 258 6.43 14.86 -19.11
C ALA A 258 6.08 14.41 -17.67
N ALA A 259 4.86 13.92 -17.47
CA ALA A 259 4.35 13.38 -16.22
C ALA A 259 4.82 11.94 -15.89
N GLY A 260 5.83 11.42 -16.55
CA GLY A 260 6.39 10.07 -16.34
C GLY A 260 5.55 8.95 -16.95
N PHE A 261 4.57 9.26 -17.80
CA PHE A 261 3.68 8.30 -18.48
C PHE A 261 3.08 7.26 -17.51
N THR A 262 2.66 7.74 -16.36
CA THR A 262 2.13 6.92 -15.26
C THR A 262 0.84 6.19 -15.66
N VAL A 263 0.45 5.15 -14.91
CA VAL A 263 -0.77 4.37 -15.21
C VAL A 263 -2.03 5.26 -15.26
N PRO A 264 -2.25 6.21 -14.33
CA PRO A 264 -3.38 7.13 -14.42
C PRO A 264 -3.37 8.01 -15.69
N THR A 265 -2.19 8.54 -16.07
CA THR A 265 -2.08 9.41 -17.25
C THR A 265 -2.32 8.65 -18.57
N ARG A 266 -1.82 7.40 -18.67
CA ARG A 266 -2.09 6.52 -19.84
C ARG A 266 -3.58 6.27 -20.01
N ARG A 267 -4.29 5.93 -18.93
CA ARG A 267 -5.75 5.70 -18.96
C ARG A 267 -6.50 6.96 -19.40
N ALA A 268 -6.14 8.11 -18.81
CA ALA A 268 -6.76 9.38 -19.15
C ALA A 268 -6.51 9.76 -20.61
N LEU A 269 -5.29 9.55 -21.13
CA LEU A 269 -4.96 9.79 -22.53
C LEU A 269 -5.82 8.95 -23.47
N VAL A 270 -5.99 7.66 -23.17
CA VAL A 270 -6.88 6.76 -23.94
C VAL A 270 -8.33 7.27 -23.90
N MET A 271 -8.83 7.67 -22.73
CA MET A 271 -10.19 8.20 -22.59
C MET A 271 -10.39 9.50 -23.39
N VAL A 272 -9.42 10.42 -23.35
CA VAL A 272 -9.45 11.68 -24.13
C VAL A 272 -9.40 11.38 -25.62
N ALA A 273 -8.53 10.46 -26.07
CA ALA A 273 -8.43 10.11 -27.48
C ALA A 273 -9.70 9.44 -28.00
N VAL A 274 -10.27 8.48 -27.26
CA VAL A 274 -11.51 7.79 -27.63
C VAL A 274 -12.70 8.75 -27.63
N GLY A 275 -12.86 9.52 -26.56
CA GLY A 275 -13.95 10.49 -26.41
C GLY A 275 -13.88 11.57 -27.50
N GLY A 276 -12.69 12.13 -27.72
CA GLY A 276 -12.44 13.14 -28.76
C GLY A 276 -12.69 12.60 -30.20
N TRP A 277 -12.28 11.36 -30.46
CA TRP A 277 -12.53 10.70 -31.75
C TRP A 277 -14.02 10.50 -32.02
N LEU A 278 -14.79 10.06 -31.03
CA LEU A 278 -16.24 9.86 -31.16
C LEU A 278 -16.98 11.18 -31.38
N LEU A 279 -16.55 12.24 -30.65
CA LEU A 279 -17.07 13.60 -30.86
C LEU A 279 -16.74 14.12 -32.26
N LEU A 280 -15.53 13.85 -32.79
CA LEU A 280 -15.11 14.23 -34.15
C LEU A 280 -15.98 13.59 -35.19
N MET A 281 -16.28 12.29 -35.03
CA MET A 281 -17.12 11.52 -35.97
C MET A 281 -18.59 11.95 -35.96
N ALA A 282 -19.00 12.87 -35.09
CA ALA A 282 -20.38 13.35 -34.90
C ALA A 282 -21.41 12.22 -34.78
N ARG A 283 -20.99 11.06 -34.27
CA ARG A 283 -21.87 9.92 -34.06
C ARG A 283 -22.55 10.12 -32.70
N GLN A 284 -23.85 10.00 -32.67
CA GLN A 284 -24.65 9.92 -31.46
C GLN A 284 -24.44 8.55 -30.81
N VAL A 285 -23.22 8.31 -30.31
CA VAL A 285 -22.89 7.07 -29.61
C VAL A 285 -23.12 7.32 -28.14
N PRO A 286 -23.86 6.45 -27.43
CA PRO A 286 -23.98 6.55 -25.98
C PRO A 286 -22.61 6.61 -25.28
N VAL A 287 -22.45 7.47 -24.28
CA VAL A 287 -21.16 7.68 -23.59
C VAL A 287 -20.56 6.38 -23.05
N TRP A 288 -21.40 5.41 -22.71
CA TRP A 288 -21.01 4.08 -22.25
C TRP A 288 -20.11 3.32 -23.25
N HIS A 289 -20.35 3.48 -24.55
CA HIS A 289 -19.50 2.87 -25.58
C HIS A 289 -18.07 3.44 -25.52
N SER A 290 -17.93 4.75 -25.25
CA SER A 290 -16.61 5.37 -25.08
C SER A 290 -15.86 4.76 -23.90
N ILE A 291 -16.55 4.55 -22.77
CA ILE A 291 -15.97 3.95 -21.56
C ILE A 291 -15.56 2.49 -21.84
N ILE A 292 -16.44 1.71 -22.48
CA ILE A 292 -16.15 0.29 -22.81
C ILE A 292 -14.98 0.17 -23.79
N VAL A 293 -14.92 1.01 -24.83
CA VAL A 293 -13.81 1.03 -25.78
C VAL A 293 -12.52 1.43 -25.10
N ALA A 294 -12.54 2.47 -24.25
CA ALA A 294 -11.38 2.90 -23.50
C ALA A 294 -10.90 1.80 -22.51
N LEU A 295 -11.85 1.12 -21.84
CA LEU A 295 -11.56 -0.02 -20.98
C LEU A 295 -10.88 -1.15 -21.75
N GLY A 296 -11.43 -1.53 -22.91
CA GLY A 296 -10.87 -2.57 -23.77
C GLY A 296 -9.46 -2.23 -24.26
N LEU A 297 -9.22 -0.97 -24.66
CA LEU A 297 -7.90 -0.52 -25.09
C LEU A 297 -6.90 -0.53 -23.93
N VAL A 298 -7.30 -0.07 -22.73
CA VAL A 298 -6.41 -0.11 -21.55
C VAL A 298 -6.02 -1.55 -21.22
N LEU A 299 -6.97 -2.50 -21.23
CA LEU A 299 -6.70 -3.91 -20.98
C LEU A 299 -5.87 -4.59 -22.09
N LEU A 300 -5.99 -4.12 -23.32
CA LEU A 300 -5.17 -4.58 -24.43
C LEU A 300 -3.68 -4.20 -24.23
N PHE A 301 -3.42 -2.97 -23.79
CA PHE A 301 -2.05 -2.49 -23.54
C PHE A 301 -1.47 -2.95 -22.20
N ASP A 302 -2.31 -3.07 -21.16
CA ASP A 302 -1.91 -3.50 -19.81
C ASP A 302 -2.96 -4.46 -19.23
N PRO A 303 -2.83 -5.77 -19.50
CA PRO A 303 -3.78 -6.77 -18.98
C PRO A 303 -3.73 -6.89 -17.44
N PHE A 304 -2.70 -6.34 -16.78
CA PHE A 304 -2.56 -6.32 -15.32
C PHE A 304 -3.08 -5.02 -14.69
N ALA A 305 -3.64 -4.10 -15.48
CA ALA A 305 -4.26 -2.88 -14.95
C ALA A 305 -5.30 -3.14 -13.84
N PRO A 306 -6.13 -4.22 -13.87
CA PRO A 306 -7.07 -4.53 -12.78
C PRO A 306 -6.43 -4.85 -11.43
N LEU A 307 -5.12 -5.16 -11.38
CA LEU A 307 -4.37 -5.32 -10.13
C LEU A 307 -4.03 -3.97 -9.48
N ASP A 308 -4.29 -2.86 -10.17
CA ASP A 308 -4.12 -1.51 -9.65
C ASP A 308 -5.45 -0.99 -9.09
N GLN A 309 -5.48 -0.68 -7.80
CA GLN A 309 -6.62 -0.02 -7.18
C GLN A 309 -7.05 1.25 -7.93
N GLY A 310 -6.08 2.05 -8.39
CA GLY A 310 -6.37 3.24 -9.19
C GLY A 310 -7.12 2.96 -10.49
N PHE A 311 -7.02 1.76 -11.06
CA PHE A 311 -7.82 1.35 -12.22
C PHE A 311 -9.31 1.35 -11.89
N TRP A 312 -9.70 0.70 -10.81
CA TRP A 312 -11.08 0.62 -10.35
C TRP A 312 -11.63 1.98 -9.93
N LEU A 313 -10.83 2.77 -9.20
CA LEU A 313 -11.21 4.13 -8.80
C LEU A 313 -11.42 5.04 -10.01
N SER A 314 -10.57 4.98 -11.04
CA SER A 314 -10.67 5.82 -12.23
C SER A 314 -11.90 5.46 -13.09
N PHE A 315 -12.06 4.18 -13.46
CA PHE A 315 -13.22 3.74 -14.26
C PHE A 315 -14.51 3.81 -13.45
N GLY A 316 -14.47 3.54 -12.14
CA GLY A 316 -15.58 3.69 -11.22
C GLY A 316 -16.08 5.14 -11.16
N ALA A 317 -15.18 6.09 -10.93
CA ALA A 317 -15.53 7.52 -10.89
C ALA A 317 -16.16 8.01 -12.20
N VAL A 318 -15.55 7.69 -13.35
CA VAL A 318 -16.11 8.06 -14.68
C VAL A 318 -17.47 7.42 -14.91
N SER A 319 -17.65 6.15 -14.53
CA SER A 319 -18.92 5.44 -14.66
C SER A 319 -20.00 6.07 -13.77
N LEU A 320 -19.69 6.37 -12.51
CA LEU A 320 -20.60 7.04 -11.57
C LEU A 320 -21.02 8.41 -12.08
N LEU A 321 -20.06 9.23 -12.52
CA LEU A 321 -20.36 10.54 -13.10
C LEU A 321 -21.20 10.43 -14.37
N THR A 322 -20.94 9.44 -15.20
CA THR A 322 -21.75 9.16 -16.39
C THR A 322 -23.19 8.77 -16.00
N CYS A 323 -23.38 7.89 -15.02
CA CYS A 323 -24.70 7.54 -14.52
C CYS A 323 -25.49 8.77 -14.02
N VAL A 324 -24.79 9.69 -13.37
CA VAL A 324 -25.42 10.87 -12.76
C VAL A 324 -25.75 11.94 -13.78
N PHE A 325 -24.89 12.19 -14.76
CA PHE A 325 -25.02 13.32 -15.67
C PHE A 325 -25.51 12.95 -17.08
N ALA A 326 -25.22 11.72 -17.58
CA ALA A 326 -25.73 11.28 -18.88
C ALA A 326 -27.24 11.04 -18.83
N GLY A 327 -27.98 11.77 -19.64
CA GLY A 327 -29.45 11.67 -19.73
C GLY A 327 -30.23 12.71 -18.90
N ARG A 328 -29.57 13.62 -18.20
CA ARG A 328 -30.26 14.78 -17.60
C ARG A 328 -30.64 15.79 -18.67
N LEU A 329 -31.94 16.07 -18.77
CA LEU A 329 -32.51 16.99 -19.78
C LEU A 329 -32.39 18.48 -19.41
N GLY A 330 -31.82 18.82 -18.25
CA GLY A 330 -31.67 20.21 -17.80
C GLY A 330 -30.26 20.53 -17.35
N GLY A 331 -29.78 21.75 -17.63
CA GLY A 331 -28.49 22.24 -17.12
C GLY A 331 -28.54 22.38 -15.60
N THR A 332 -27.61 21.77 -14.90
CA THR A 332 -27.36 22.06 -13.48
C THR A 332 -26.43 23.28 -13.39
N GLY A 333 -26.70 24.19 -12.44
CA GLY A 333 -25.74 25.25 -12.14
C GLY A 333 -24.40 24.65 -11.74
N TRP A 334 -23.31 25.36 -11.97
CA TRP A 334 -21.99 24.78 -11.74
C TRP A 334 -21.76 24.31 -10.29
N LEU A 335 -22.20 25.08 -9.32
CA LEU A 335 -22.05 24.71 -7.91
C LEU A 335 -22.88 23.47 -7.54
N SER A 336 -24.13 23.40 -8.00
CA SER A 336 -24.96 22.19 -7.80
C SER A 336 -24.41 20.98 -8.52
N GLY A 337 -23.85 21.16 -9.71
CA GLY A 337 -23.15 20.12 -10.44
C GLY A 337 -21.93 19.58 -9.68
N LEU A 338 -21.13 20.46 -9.09
CA LEU A 338 -19.97 20.11 -8.28
C LEU A 338 -20.39 19.33 -7.02
N ILE A 339 -21.38 19.81 -6.27
CA ILE A 339 -21.90 19.14 -5.06
C ILE A 339 -22.42 17.73 -5.40
N ILE A 340 -23.22 17.63 -6.48
CA ILE A 340 -23.76 16.35 -6.94
C ILE A 340 -22.63 15.39 -7.35
N ALA A 341 -21.62 15.87 -8.08
CA ALA A 341 -20.48 15.06 -8.49
C ALA A 341 -19.69 14.56 -7.27
N GLN A 342 -19.43 15.43 -6.28
CA GLN A 342 -18.72 15.06 -5.05
C GLN A 342 -19.52 14.02 -4.24
N GLY A 343 -20.82 14.23 -4.04
CA GLY A 343 -21.66 13.27 -3.33
C GLY A 343 -21.72 11.90 -4.03
N ALA A 344 -21.82 11.90 -5.36
CA ALA A 344 -21.87 10.67 -6.14
C ALA A 344 -20.55 9.89 -6.09
N VAL A 345 -19.41 10.57 -6.24
CA VAL A 345 -18.07 9.95 -6.18
C VAL A 345 -17.78 9.49 -4.77
N PHE A 346 -18.06 10.31 -3.75
CA PHE A 346 -17.87 9.96 -2.35
C PHE A 346 -18.64 8.69 -1.98
N ALA A 347 -19.95 8.67 -2.18
CA ALA A 347 -20.78 7.54 -1.81
C ALA A 347 -20.55 6.30 -2.70
N GLY A 348 -20.32 6.50 -4.00
CA GLY A 348 -20.18 5.40 -4.94
C GLY A 348 -18.82 4.71 -4.92
N LEU A 349 -17.73 5.42 -4.53
CA LEU A 349 -16.40 4.83 -4.41
C LEU A 349 -16.10 4.32 -3.00
N TRP A 350 -16.85 4.71 -2.00
CA TRP A 350 -16.61 4.30 -0.60
C TRP A 350 -16.54 2.78 -0.44
N PRO A 351 -17.48 1.97 -0.96
CA PRO A 351 -17.37 0.51 -0.84
C PRO A 351 -16.08 -0.06 -1.41
N LEU A 352 -15.59 0.53 -2.50
CA LEU A 352 -14.36 0.10 -3.15
C LEU A 352 -13.12 0.46 -2.32
N LEU A 353 -13.11 1.64 -1.69
CA LEU A 353 -12.02 2.08 -0.80
C LEU A 353 -11.97 1.20 0.45
N GLU A 354 -13.12 0.90 1.04
CA GLU A 354 -13.21 0.03 2.22
C GLU A 354 -12.71 -1.39 1.93
N LEU A 355 -13.10 -1.98 0.80
CA LEU A 355 -12.60 -3.29 0.35
C LEU A 355 -11.07 -3.34 0.21
N THR A 356 -10.43 -2.19 0.02
CA THR A 356 -8.97 -2.07 -0.10
C THR A 356 -8.29 -1.61 1.19
N GLY A 357 -9.05 -1.51 2.30
CA GLY A 357 -8.56 -1.08 3.61
C GLY A 357 -8.21 0.41 3.69
N GLN A 358 -8.75 1.22 2.77
CA GLN A 358 -8.62 2.67 2.81
C GLN A 358 -9.93 3.28 3.30
N GLY A 359 -9.91 3.88 4.48
CA GLY A 359 -11.05 4.64 4.99
C GLY A 359 -11.40 5.83 4.09
N GLN A 360 -12.65 6.24 4.09
CA GLN A 360 -13.14 7.42 3.36
C GLN A 360 -13.38 8.57 4.36
N PRO A 361 -12.48 9.54 4.51
CA PRO A 361 -12.67 10.63 5.46
C PRO A 361 -13.82 11.55 5.03
N VAL A 362 -14.72 11.86 5.95
CA VAL A 362 -15.85 12.81 5.72
C VAL A 362 -15.34 14.19 5.37
N ALA A 363 -14.21 14.59 5.95
CA ALA A 363 -13.48 15.82 5.60
C ALA A 363 -13.29 16.00 4.09
N GLY A 364 -13.15 14.87 3.35
CA GLY A 364 -13.01 14.88 1.90
C GLY A 364 -14.17 15.53 1.14
N LEU A 365 -15.37 15.54 1.69
CA LEU A 365 -16.50 16.26 1.07
C LEU A 365 -16.23 17.77 1.03
N LEU A 366 -15.80 18.36 2.15
CA LEU A 366 -15.48 19.78 2.22
C LEU A 366 -14.19 20.10 1.47
N ALA A 367 -13.14 19.34 1.74
CA ALA A 367 -11.82 19.56 1.15
C ALA A 367 -11.88 19.56 -0.39
N ASN A 368 -12.55 18.58 -0.99
CA ASN A 368 -12.59 18.39 -2.44
C ASN A 368 -13.48 19.42 -3.17
N ILE A 369 -14.49 19.98 -2.52
CA ILE A 369 -15.32 21.04 -3.12
C ILE A 369 -14.45 22.28 -3.46
N LEU A 370 -13.45 22.59 -2.63
CA LEU A 370 -12.56 23.73 -2.89
C LEU A 370 -11.25 23.29 -3.56
N ALA A 371 -10.61 22.23 -3.08
CA ALA A 371 -9.29 21.82 -3.55
C ALA A 371 -9.29 21.36 -5.01
N ILE A 372 -10.33 20.64 -5.48
CA ILE A 372 -10.40 20.20 -6.88
C ILE A 372 -10.46 21.38 -7.85
N PRO A 373 -11.40 22.36 -7.71
CA PRO A 373 -11.38 23.56 -8.55
C PRO A 373 -10.09 24.37 -8.43
N TRP A 374 -9.56 24.52 -7.21
CA TRP A 374 -8.35 25.31 -6.97
C TRP A 374 -7.13 24.69 -7.66
N VAL A 375 -6.88 23.39 -7.47
CA VAL A 375 -5.80 22.68 -8.16
C VAL A 375 -5.98 22.77 -9.66
N SER A 376 -7.21 22.53 -10.13
CA SER A 376 -7.49 22.44 -11.56
C SER A 376 -7.42 23.79 -12.29
N LEU A 377 -8.00 24.85 -11.72
CA LEU A 377 -8.17 26.12 -12.41
C LEU A 377 -7.10 27.16 -12.07
N VAL A 378 -6.37 26.97 -10.95
CA VAL A 378 -5.36 27.94 -10.48
C VAL A 378 -3.98 27.29 -10.47
N VAL A 379 -3.78 26.22 -9.69
CA VAL A 379 -2.47 25.60 -9.50
C VAL A 379 -1.91 25.03 -10.81
N MET A 380 -2.67 24.18 -11.50
CA MET A 380 -2.18 23.51 -12.71
C MET A 380 -1.88 24.49 -13.86
N PRO A 381 -2.75 25.47 -14.17
CA PRO A 381 -2.40 26.51 -15.13
C PRO A 381 -1.17 27.34 -14.72
N ALA A 382 -1.04 27.70 -13.43
CA ALA A 382 0.12 28.43 -12.92
C ALA A 382 1.42 27.62 -13.08
N LEU A 383 1.38 26.33 -12.76
CA LEU A 383 2.53 25.42 -12.92
C LEU A 383 2.91 25.24 -14.39
N ILE A 384 1.95 24.99 -15.27
CA ILE A 384 2.21 24.75 -16.71
C ILE A 384 2.71 26.04 -17.37
N VAL A 385 2.00 27.15 -17.19
CA VAL A 385 2.38 28.45 -17.81
C VAL A 385 3.65 28.97 -17.18
N GLY A 386 3.79 28.91 -15.85
CA GLY A 386 4.99 29.33 -15.13
C GLY A 386 6.21 28.49 -15.54
N GLY A 387 6.10 27.18 -15.56
CA GLY A 387 7.17 26.28 -15.99
C GLY A 387 7.61 26.53 -17.44
N LEU A 388 6.67 26.70 -18.37
CA LEU A 388 6.97 27.07 -19.76
C LEU A 388 7.64 28.44 -19.86
N THR A 389 7.18 29.42 -19.07
CA THR A 389 7.79 30.75 -19.06
C THR A 389 9.22 30.73 -18.52
N ILE A 390 9.48 30.00 -17.45
CA ILE A 390 10.83 29.80 -16.91
C ILE A 390 11.74 29.07 -17.90
N ALA A 391 11.22 28.06 -18.62
CA ALA A 391 11.97 27.33 -19.63
C ALA A 391 12.41 28.23 -20.81
N VAL A 392 11.61 29.24 -21.19
CA VAL A 392 11.95 30.21 -22.24
C VAL A 392 12.73 31.39 -21.71
N PHE A 393 12.40 31.86 -20.50
CA PHE A 393 12.98 33.02 -19.84
C PHE A 393 13.44 32.63 -18.43
N PRO A 394 14.62 32.02 -18.24
CA PRO A 394 15.08 31.52 -16.94
C PRO A 394 15.08 32.55 -15.82
N ASN A 395 15.40 33.83 -16.13
CA ASN A 395 15.40 34.91 -15.15
C ASN A 395 14.02 35.23 -14.56
N SER A 396 12.94 34.74 -15.16
CA SER A 396 11.58 34.94 -14.65
C SER A 396 11.26 34.05 -13.41
N SER A 397 12.13 33.09 -13.09
CA SER A 397 11.95 32.22 -11.93
C SER A 397 11.81 33.01 -10.62
N SER A 398 12.59 34.09 -10.46
CA SER A 398 12.54 34.98 -9.28
C SER A 398 11.17 35.62 -9.02
N VAL A 399 10.31 35.73 -10.03
CA VAL A 399 8.94 36.26 -9.91
C VAL A 399 7.91 35.16 -9.91
N ILE A 400 8.08 34.15 -10.76
CA ILE A 400 7.08 33.09 -10.97
C ILE A 400 7.05 32.08 -9.80
N VAL A 401 8.21 31.72 -9.26
CA VAL A 401 8.29 30.75 -8.15
C VAL A 401 7.55 31.23 -6.91
N PRO A 402 7.73 32.46 -6.42
CA PRO A 402 6.97 33.01 -5.30
C PRO A 402 5.45 33.06 -5.54
N ILE A 403 5.00 33.30 -6.78
CA ILE A 403 3.57 33.30 -7.12
C ILE A 403 3.02 31.87 -7.01
N ILE A 404 3.73 30.88 -7.55
CA ILE A 404 3.34 29.48 -7.46
C ILE A 404 3.31 29.03 -5.98
N ASP A 405 4.32 29.41 -5.21
CA ASP A 405 4.38 29.12 -3.77
C ASP A 405 3.20 29.73 -3.01
N ALA A 406 2.85 30.98 -3.28
CA ALA A 406 1.70 31.62 -2.64
C ALA A 406 0.37 30.90 -2.97
N VAL A 407 0.20 30.47 -4.23
CA VAL A 407 -0.98 29.74 -4.68
C VAL A 407 -1.09 28.36 -4.03
N LEU A 408 0.04 27.65 -3.94
CA LEU A 408 0.11 26.34 -3.27
C LEU A 408 -0.03 26.48 -1.77
N GLY A 409 0.58 27.51 -1.17
CA GLY A 409 0.49 27.80 0.25
C GLY A 409 -0.94 28.05 0.72
N ALA A 410 -1.71 28.84 -0.05
CA ALA A 410 -3.12 29.07 0.24
C ALA A 410 -3.94 27.76 0.24
N MET A 411 -3.69 26.88 -0.73
CA MET A 411 -4.33 25.54 -0.77
C MET A 411 -3.90 24.69 0.41
N TRP A 412 -2.59 24.67 0.69
CA TRP A 412 -2.03 23.82 1.75
C TRP A 412 -2.56 24.22 3.12
N SER A 413 -2.56 25.51 3.44
CA SER A 413 -3.12 26.04 4.69
C SER A 413 -4.61 25.72 4.86
N PHE A 414 -5.37 25.71 3.75
CA PHE A 414 -6.76 25.26 3.78
C PHE A 414 -6.87 23.77 4.10
N LEU A 415 -6.02 22.91 3.49
CA LEU A 415 -6.04 21.47 3.75
C LEU A 415 -5.63 21.16 5.20
N GLU A 416 -4.61 21.83 5.73
CA GLU A 416 -4.21 21.70 7.14
C GLU A 416 -5.31 22.15 8.10
N TRP A 417 -5.99 23.25 7.79
CA TRP A 417 -7.14 23.69 8.58
C TRP A 417 -8.28 22.66 8.58
N VAL A 418 -8.62 22.07 7.43
CA VAL A 418 -9.61 20.99 7.34
C VAL A 418 -9.15 19.74 8.08
N ALA A 419 -7.88 19.37 7.98
CA ALA A 419 -7.30 18.21 8.66
C ALA A 419 -7.31 18.37 10.18
N GLY A 420 -7.14 19.62 10.67
CA GLY A 420 -7.18 19.93 12.12
C GLY A 420 -8.58 19.96 12.73
N MET A 421 -9.65 19.85 11.92
CA MET A 421 -11.02 19.79 12.44
C MET A 421 -11.35 18.36 12.89
N SER A 422 -12.16 18.23 13.96
CA SER A 422 -12.71 16.93 14.35
C SER A 422 -13.87 16.55 13.42
N TRP A 423 -13.70 15.46 12.69
CA TRP A 423 -14.72 14.90 11.80
C TRP A 423 -15.29 13.61 12.38
N PRO A 424 -16.59 13.31 12.16
CA PRO A 424 -17.15 12.04 12.57
C PRO A 424 -16.52 10.89 11.76
N ASP A 425 -16.14 9.82 12.43
CA ASP A 425 -15.78 8.57 11.77
C ASP A 425 -17.05 7.83 11.37
N LEU A 426 -17.18 7.56 10.08
CA LEU A 426 -18.30 6.79 9.53
C LEU A 426 -17.84 5.34 9.36
N ASP A 427 -17.81 4.60 10.46
CA ASP A 427 -17.48 3.18 10.43
C ASP A 427 -18.70 2.35 10.03
N GLY A 428 -18.48 1.35 9.18
CA GLY A 428 -19.51 0.42 8.76
C GLY A 428 -18.95 -0.84 8.16
N THR A 429 -19.74 -1.89 8.12
CA THR A 429 -19.37 -3.08 7.34
C THR A 429 -19.50 -2.80 5.84
N VAL A 430 -18.73 -3.50 5.01
CA VAL A 430 -18.79 -3.32 3.54
C VAL A 430 -20.21 -3.41 2.97
N PRO A 431 -21.09 -4.34 3.41
CA PRO A 431 -22.50 -4.36 2.96
C PRO A 431 -23.30 -3.12 3.34
N GLU A 432 -23.11 -2.58 4.56
CA GLU A 432 -23.79 -1.37 5.02
C GLU A 432 -23.36 -0.15 4.21
N ILE A 433 -22.05 0.01 3.98
CA ILE A 433 -21.47 1.06 3.16
C ILE A 433 -21.93 0.94 1.70
N ALA A 434 -22.00 -0.27 1.16
CA ALA A 434 -22.52 -0.51 -0.19
C ALA A 434 -24.01 -0.16 -0.28
N GLY A 435 -24.82 -0.50 0.72
CA GLY A 435 -26.23 -0.13 0.83
C GLY A 435 -26.43 1.39 0.87
N PHE A 436 -25.61 2.09 1.67
CA PHE A 436 -25.58 3.55 1.72
C PHE A 436 -25.21 4.16 0.36
N GLY A 437 -24.17 3.67 -0.30
CA GLY A 437 -23.75 4.13 -1.62
C GLY A 437 -24.86 3.98 -2.67
N VAL A 438 -25.55 2.84 -2.69
CA VAL A 438 -26.69 2.59 -3.58
C VAL A 438 -27.84 3.56 -3.27
N LEU A 439 -28.16 3.77 -1.99
CA LEU A 439 -29.22 4.70 -1.57
C LEU A 439 -28.92 6.13 -2.02
N VAL A 440 -27.70 6.62 -1.79
CA VAL A 440 -27.27 7.95 -2.23
C VAL A 440 -27.35 8.07 -3.75
N MET A 441 -26.88 7.04 -4.49
CA MET A 441 -26.98 7.03 -5.94
C MET A 441 -28.43 7.06 -6.44
N LEU A 442 -29.35 6.36 -5.79
CA LEU A 442 -30.79 6.42 -6.10
C LEU A 442 -31.35 7.82 -5.85
N ILE A 443 -31.01 8.47 -4.73
CA ILE A 443 -31.41 9.84 -4.42
C ILE A 443 -30.95 10.82 -5.50
N ILE A 444 -29.72 10.67 -5.96
CA ILE A 444 -29.11 11.57 -6.96
C ILE A 444 -29.70 11.34 -8.35
N THR A 445 -29.98 10.09 -8.74
CA THR A 445 -30.39 9.72 -10.10
C THR A 445 -31.88 9.78 -10.33
N VAL A 446 -32.72 9.43 -9.35
CA VAL A 446 -34.18 9.40 -9.50
C VAL A 446 -34.77 10.82 -9.48
N PRO A 447 -35.47 11.27 -10.51
CA PRO A 447 -35.95 12.66 -10.64
C PRO A 447 -37.21 12.98 -9.80
N VAL A 448 -37.64 12.10 -8.91
CA VAL A 448 -38.87 12.26 -8.13
C VAL A 448 -38.55 12.91 -6.77
N ARG A 449 -39.15 14.11 -6.52
CA ARG A 449 -38.85 14.90 -5.30
C ARG A 449 -39.11 14.13 -4.01
N VAL A 450 -40.21 13.37 -3.95
CA VAL A 450 -40.60 12.61 -2.73
C VAL A 450 -39.50 11.58 -2.40
N PHE A 451 -39.00 10.84 -3.38
CA PHE A 451 -37.91 9.88 -3.17
C PHE A 451 -36.61 10.54 -2.75
N ARG A 452 -36.28 11.73 -3.29
CA ARG A 452 -35.09 12.49 -2.88
C ARG A 452 -35.21 12.93 -1.43
N VAL A 453 -36.34 13.50 -1.02
CA VAL A 453 -36.58 13.95 0.37
C VAL A 453 -36.54 12.75 1.31
N ALA A 454 -37.31 11.70 1.03
CA ALA A 454 -37.35 10.50 1.85
C ALA A 454 -35.97 9.82 1.96
N GLY A 455 -35.25 9.71 0.83
CA GLY A 455 -33.91 9.16 0.82
C GLY A 455 -32.91 10.02 1.60
N THR A 456 -32.96 11.35 1.46
CA THR A 456 -32.11 12.25 2.26
C THR A 456 -32.37 12.11 3.75
N VAL A 457 -33.64 12.02 4.14
CA VAL A 457 -34.02 11.78 5.55
C VAL A 457 -33.49 10.43 6.04
N LEU A 458 -33.59 9.38 5.23
CA LEU A 458 -33.05 8.06 5.56
C LEU A 458 -31.50 8.08 5.70
N VAL A 459 -30.81 8.80 4.83
CA VAL A 459 -29.35 8.98 4.91
C VAL A 459 -28.95 9.73 6.19
N LEU A 460 -29.62 10.84 6.48
CA LEU A 460 -29.39 11.61 7.72
C LEU A 460 -29.70 10.79 8.98
N PHE A 461 -30.78 10.01 8.94
CA PHE A 461 -31.14 9.08 10.01
C PHE A 461 -30.11 7.98 10.19
N TRP A 462 -29.62 7.40 9.08
CA TRP A 462 -28.56 6.38 9.11
C TRP A 462 -27.25 6.97 9.67
N ILE A 463 -26.82 8.16 9.22
CA ILE A 463 -25.65 8.86 9.78
C ILE A 463 -25.83 9.11 11.28
N GLY A 464 -27.02 9.55 11.70
CA GLY A 464 -27.36 9.77 13.11
C GLY A 464 -27.27 8.49 13.94
N ILE A 465 -27.81 7.38 13.42
CA ILE A 465 -27.72 6.06 14.07
C ILE A 465 -26.25 5.57 14.08
N ALA A 466 -25.53 5.65 12.96
CA ALA A 466 -24.13 5.24 12.88
C ALA A 466 -23.27 6.02 13.90
N SER A 467 -23.50 7.33 14.02
CA SER A 467 -22.81 8.17 15.02
C SER A 467 -23.18 7.81 16.47
N LEU A 468 -24.41 7.35 16.72
CA LEU A 468 -24.87 6.88 18.04
C LEU A 468 -24.43 5.43 18.32
N GLN A 469 -24.28 4.61 17.28
CA GLN A 469 -23.85 3.22 17.34
C GLN A 469 -22.33 3.07 17.16
N SER A 470 -21.58 4.16 17.15
CA SER A 470 -20.11 4.11 17.29
C SER A 470 -19.73 3.49 18.65
N GLY A 471 -20.37 2.33 18.89
CA GLY A 471 -20.10 1.46 20.01
C GLY A 471 -18.71 0.88 19.89
N SER A 472 -18.00 0.90 20.99
CA SER A 472 -16.65 0.38 21.12
C SER A 472 -16.53 -1.15 20.98
N ASP A 473 -17.61 -1.85 20.65
CA ASP A 473 -17.63 -3.31 20.70
C ASP A 473 -17.14 -3.93 19.38
N ASN A 474 -16.23 -4.88 19.53
CA ASN A 474 -15.72 -5.66 18.42
C ASN A 474 -16.76 -6.67 17.91
N PRO A 475 -16.76 -7.04 16.62
CA PRO A 475 -17.59 -8.11 16.12
C PRO A 475 -17.29 -9.44 16.83
N ARG A 476 -18.31 -10.18 17.24
CA ARG A 476 -18.13 -11.44 17.96
C ARG A 476 -17.74 -12.57 17.02
N VAL A 477 -16.73 -13.36 17.44
CA VAL A 477 -16.37 -14.61 16.79
C VAL A 477 -16.84 -15.81 17.62
N ALA A 478 -17.38 -16.82 16.93
CA ALA A 478 -17.87 -18.03 17.58
C ALA A 478 -16.73 -18.94 18.03
N VAL A 479 -15.61 -18.94 17.31
CA VAL A 479 -14.44 -19.78 17.56
C VAL A 479 -13.24 -18.86 17.79
N PRO A 480 -12.42 -19.11 18.83
CA PRO A 480 -11.20 -18.36 19.04
C PRO A 480 -10.24 -18.47 17.85
N GLU A 481 -9.63 -17.35 17.50
CA GLU A 481 -8.68 -17.21 16.40
C GLU A 481 -7.37 -16.64 16.92
N VAL A 482 -6.26 -17.26 16.51
CA VAL A 482 -4.92 -16.75 16.74
C VAL A 482 -4.28 -16.42 15.38
N TRP A 483 -3.90 -15.16 15.19
CA TRP A 483 -3.31 -14.65 13.97
C TRP A 483 -1.86 -14.28 14.23
N VAL A 484 -0.92 -14.86 13.48
CA VAL A 484 0.48 -14.46 13.48
C VAL A 484 0.74 -13.71 12.18
N TRP A 485 0.91 -12.39 12.28
CA TRP A 485 1.09 -11.55 11.11
C TRP A 485 2.49 -11.69 10.50
N ASP A 486 2.57 -11.65 9.18
CA ASP A 486 3.84 -11.49 8.47
C ASP A 486 4.24 -10.00 8.48
N VAL A 487 5.02 -9.62 9.47
CA VAL A 487 5.55 -8.27 9.66
C VAL A 487 7.01 -8.14 9.18
N GLY A 488 7.55 -9.18 8.54
CA GLY A 488 8.96 -9.28 8.20
C GLY A 488 9.80 -9.76 9.39
N GLN A 489 10.89 -9.05 9.72
CA GLN A 489 11.66 -9.34 10.93
C GLN A 489 11.03 -8.61 12.11
N GLY A 490 10.42 -9.34 13.03
CA GLY A 490 9.70 -8.84 14.18
C GLY A 490 8.47 -9.68 14.51
N LEU A 491 7.70 -9.26 15.50
CA LEU A 491 6.57 -10.03 16.02
C LEU A 491 5.29 -9.19 16.09
N SER A 492 4.19 -9.79 15.67
CA SER A 492 2.84 -9.33 16.02
C SER A 492 1.86 -10.48 15.95
N VAL A 493 1.17 -10.75 17.05
CA VAL A 493 0.19 -11.83 17.18
C VAL A 493 -1.12 -11.26 17.72
N MET A 494 -2.21 -11.50 17.02
CA MET A 494 -3.55 -11.14 17.50
C MET A 494 -4.30 -12.39 17.97
N VAL A 495 -4.94 -12.29 19.11
CA VAL A 495 -5.88 -13.28 19.63
C VAL A 495 -7.26 -12.68 19.70
N ARG A 496 -8.24 -13.32 19.06
CA ARG A 496 -9.63 -12.88 19.04
C ARG A 496 -10.52 -13.98 19.57
N ALA A 497 -11.34 -13.67 20.58
CA ALA A 497 -12.26 -14.62 21.19
C ALA A 497 -13.52 -13.91 21.69
N GLY A 498 -14.69 -14.31 21.21
CA GLY A 498 -15.90 -13.54 21.44
C GLY A 498 -15.78 -12.14 20.84
N ASP A 499 -15.97 -11.11 21.62
CA ASP A 499 -15.76 -9.70 21.31
C ASP A 499 -14.43 -9.14 21.86
N GLN A 500 -13.62 -9.98 22.49
CA GLN A 500 -12.36 -9.57 23.09
C GLN A 500 -11.20 -9.75 22.12
N VAL A 501 -10.30 -8.76 22.10
CA VAL A 501 -9.10 -8.73 21.27
C VAL A 501 -7.88 -8.48 22.14
N LEU A 502 -6.92 -9.39 22.04
CA LEU A 502 -5.58 -9.21 22.57
C LEU A 502 -4.60 -9.09 21.40
N LEU A 503 -3.74 -8.10 21.44
CA LEU A 503 -2.62 -7.96 20.51
C LEU A 503 -1.32 -8.11 21.28
N TYR A 504 -0.44 -9.01 20.83
CA TYR A 504 0.89 -9.24 21.38
C TYR A 504 1.94 -8.74 20.39
N ASP A 505 2.69 -7.73 20.74
CA ASP A 505 3.66 -6.97 19.98
C ASP A 505 3.07 -6.22 18.77
N THR A 506 3.76 -5.16 18.38
CA THR A 506 3.28 -4.18 17.40
C THR A 506 4.13 -4.14 16.13
N GLY A 507 5.04 -5.11 16.00
CA GLY A 507 5.93 -5.26 14.84
C GLY A 507 6.97 -4.15 14.71
N PRO A 508 7.83 -4.27 13.69
CA PRO A 508 8.95 -3.37 13.47
C PRO A 508 8.53 -2.01 12.93
N GLU A 509 9.30 -1.00 13.37
CA GLU A 509 9.31 0.31 12.74
C GLU A 509 10.74 0.76 12.45
N VAL A 510 10.93 1.34 11.29
CA VAL A 510 12.11 2.12 10.92
C VAL A 510 11.62 3.49 10.51
N LYS A 511 11.83 4.49 11.38
CA LYS A 511 11.31 5.85 11.23
C LYS A 511 11.57 6.42 9.82
N GLY A 512 10.51 6.91 9.18
CA GLY A 512 10.56 7.47 7.82
C GLY A 512 10.78 6.45 6.70
N VAL A 513 10.72 5.14 6.99
CA VAL A 513 11.03 4.06 6.04
C VAL A 513 9.92 3.03 5.94
N PHE A 514 9.55 2.46 7.07
CA PHE A 514 8.63 1.35 7.16
C PHE A 514 8.05 1.24 8.57
N SER A 515 6.75 1.06 8.63
CA SER A 515 6.04 0.68 9.85
C SER A 515 5.16 -0.53 9.55
N ALA A 516 5.37 -1.61 10.31
CA ALA A 516 4.52 -2.80 10.24
C ALA A 516 3.11 -2.49 10.74
N ALA A 517 2.98 -1.61 11.71
CA ALA A 517 1.68 -1.16 12.18
C ALA A 517 0.88 -0.50 11.05
N GLU A 518 1.46 0.43 10.29
CA GLU A 518 0.79 1.12 9.18
C GLU A 518 0.50 0.19 8.00
N SER A 519 1.47 -0.64 7.60
CA SER A 519 1.40 -1.42 6.37
C SER A 519 0.71 -2.78 6.51
N VAL A 520 0.70 -3.34 7.72
CA VAL A 520 0.18 -4.69 8.01
C VAL A 520 -0.90 -4.68 9.08
N ILE A 521 -0.59 -4.21 10.31
CA ILE A 521 -1.48 -4.44 11.45
C ILE A 521 -2.77 -3.64 11.31
N LEU A 522 -2.70 -2.33 11.12
CA LEU A 522 -3.88 -1.47 10.94
C LEU A 522 -4.82 -1.94 9.81
N PRO A 523 -4.33 -2.23 8.60
CA PRO A 523 -5.22 -2.71 7.54
C PRO A 523 -5.91 -4.02 7.87
N ASN A 524 -5.23 -4.94 8.56
CA ASN A 524 -5.81 -6.23 8.93
C ASN A 524 -6.79 -6.10 10.09
N LEU A 525 -6.50 -5.31 11.12
CA LEU A 525 -7.44 -5.03 12.20
C LEU A 525 -8.73 -4.38 11.66
N ARG A 526 -8.60 -3.38 10.77
CA ARG A 526 -9.75 -2.72 10.13
C ARG A 526 -10.55 -3.69 9.25
N ALA A 527 -9.88 -4.51 8.44
CA ALA A 527 -10.54 -5.52 7.60
C ALA A 527 -11.31 -6.57 8.41
N LEU A 528 -10.86 -6.86 9.64
CA LEU A 528 -11.54 -7.75 10.58
C LEU A 528 -12.63 -7.02 11.39
N GLY A 529 -12.83 -5.72 11.18
CA GLY A 529 -13.79 -4.89 11.90
C GLY A 529 -13.43 -4.64 13.35
N ILE A 530 -12.15 -4.76 13.72
CA ILE A 530 -11.69 -4.50 15.09
C ILE A 530 -11.76 -2.99 15.35
N ARG A 531 -12.37 -2.61 16.46
CA ARG A 531 -12.55 -1.21 16.90
C ARG A 531 -11.80 -0.90 18.18
N ARG A 532 -11.55 -1.91 19.01
CA ARG A 532 -10.88 -1.80 20.30
C ARG A 532 -9.89 -2.94 20.49
N ILE A 533 -8.77 -2.65 21.09
CA ILE A 533 -7.79 -3.63 21.59
C ILE A 533 -7.96 -3.70 23.12
N ASP A 534 -8.54 -4.78 23.63
CA ASP A 534 -8.82 -4.90 25.06
C ASP A 534 -7.54 -5.02 25.89
N THR A 535 -6.57 -5.75 25.36
CA THR A 535 -5.25 -5.90 25.99
C THR A 535 -4.17 -5.84 24.90
N LEU A 536 -3.28 -4.88 25.02
CA LEU A 536 -2.07 -4.79 24.21
C LEU A 536 -0.89 -5.28 25.10
N VAL A 537 -0.21 -6.32 24.65
CA VAL A 537 1.00 -6.82 25.28
C VAL A 537 2.18 -6.37 24.44
N VAL A 538 3.12 -5.67 25.02
CA VAL A 538 4.41 -5.35 24.41
C VAL A 538 5.47 -6.13 25.14
N SER A 539 6.04 -7.14 24.49
CA SER A 539 6.98 -8.06 25.14
C SER A 539 8.14 -7.31 25.79
N HIS A 540 8.81 -6.45 25.03
CA HIS A 540 9.90 -5.57 25.44
C HIS A 540 10.00 -4.34 24.52
N ALA A 541 10.91 -3.42 24.83
CA ALA A 541 10.95 -2.11 24.19
C ALA A 541 11.68 -2.06 22.85
N ASP A 542 12.26 -3.14 22.32
CA ASP A 542 12.98 -3.12 21.05
C ASP A 542 12.05 -2.80 19.88
N SER A 543 12.59 -2.18 18.83
CA SER A 543 11.81 -1.59 17.74
C SER A 543 11.07 -2.61 16.89
N ASP A 544 11.52 -3.85 16.82
CA ASP A 544 10.87 -4.95 16.10
C ASP A 544 9.69 -5.59 16.84
N HIS A 545 9.44 -5.16 18.10
CA HIS A 545 8.31 -5.55 18.93
C HIS A 545 7.40 -4.37 19.31
N SER A 546 7.98 -3.21 19.60
CA SER A 546 7.26 -2.02 20.06
C SER A 546 7.15 -0.90 19.02
N GLY A 547 7.63 -1.13 17.78
CA GLY A 547 7.73 -0.07 16.77
C GLY A 547 6.40 0.60 16.43
N GLY A 548 5.34 -0.18 16.32
CA GLY A 548 4.01 0.32 15.97
C GLY A 548 3.17 0.85 17.14
N LEU A 549 3.69 0.85 18.35
CA LEU A 549 2.95 1.12 19.59
C LEU A 549 2.20 2.46 19.55
N ALA A 550 2.93 3.54 19.24
CA ALA A 550 2.37 4.89 19.25
C ALA A 550 1.21 5.03 18.27
N LEU A 551 1.38 4.53 17.05
CA LEU A 551 0.36 4.56 16.01
C LEU A 551 -0.89 3.76 16.39
N LEU A 552 -0.73 2.58 17.00
CA LEU A 552 -1.86 1.75 17.41
C LEU A 552 -2.66 2.36 18.54
N VAL A 553 -1.98 3.03 19.51
CA VAL A 553 -2.66 3.73 20.62
C VAL A 553 -3.39 4.99 20.12
N ASP A 554 -2.88 5.63 19.07
CA ASP A 554 -3.54 6.80 18.44
C ASP A 554 -4.77 6.38 17.61
N GLU A 555 -4.71 5.24 16.92
CA GLU A 555 -5.74 4.78 15.99
C GLU A 555 -6.84 3.92 16.64
N PHE A 556 -6.53 3.24 17.76
CA PHE A 556 -7.47 2.35 18.45
C PHE A 556 -7.68 2.71 19.90
N GLN A 557 -8.87 2.42 20.40
CA GLN A 557 -9.11 2.40 21.84
C GLN A 557 -8.40 1.19 22.44
N VAL A 558 -7.34 1.43 23.26
CA VAL A 558 -6.61 0.38 23.98
C VAL A 558 -7.08 0.35 25.43
N GLY A 559 -7.53 -0.82 25.91
CA GLY A 559 -8.04 -0.98 27.26
C GLY A 559 -6.91 -0.92 28.31
N ARG A 560 -5.85 -1.71 28.12
CA ARG A 560 -4.65 -1.72 28.97
C ARG A 560 -3.43 -2.17 28.17
N ILE A 561 -2.24 -1.75 28.62
CA ILE A 561 -0.95 -2.20 28.09
C ILE A 561 -0.22 -3.00 29.17
N LEU A 562 0.20 -4.22 28.82
CA LEU A 562 1.06 -5.06 29.64
C LEU A 562 2.44 -5.13 28.98
N THR A 563 3.52 -4.99 29.77
CA THR A 563 4.87 -5.03 29.19
C THR A 563 5.90 -5.50 30.20
N GLY A 564 7.00 -6.05 29.68
CA GLY A 564 8.18 -6.35 30.49
C GLY A 564 8.99 -5.11 30.91
N GLU A 565 8.81 -3.98 30.20
CA GLU A 565 9.54 -2.72 30.41
C GLU A 565 8.60 -1.52 30.55
N PRO A 566 7.85 -1.38 31.67
CA PRO A 566 6.81 -0.35 31.81
C PRO A 566 7.33 1.08 31.65
N GLU A 567 8.53 1.37 32.16
CA GLU A 567 9.13 2.70 32.12
C GLU A 567 9.49 3.08 30.68
N ALA A 568 10.20 2.21 29.96
CA ALA A 568 10.61 2.43 28.58
C ALA A 568 9.41 2.57 27.62
N ILE A 569 8.34 1.80 27.85
CA ILE A 569 7.11 1.88 27.05
C ILE A 569 6.34 3.17 27.37
N SER A 570 6.28 3.58 28.63
CA SER A 570 5.66 4.86 29.03
C SER A 570 6.40 6.06 28.45
N GLU A 571 7.73 6.02 28.41
CA GLU A 571 8.57 7.05 27.79
C GLU A 571 8.32 7.14 26.29
N LYS A 572 8.27 6.01 25.55
CA LYS A 572 7.92 5.97 24.12
C LYS A 572 6.56 6.59 23.84
N LEU A 573 5.56 6.31 24.66
CA LEU A 573 4.23 6.91 24.55
C LEU A 573 4.25 8.41 24.87
N GLY A 574 5.02 8.83 25.87
CA GLY A 574 5.20 10.25 26.22
C GLY A 574 5.83 11.06 25.10
N HIS A 575 6.86 10.54 24.45
CA HIS A 575 7.50 11.19 23.30
C HIS A 575 6.57 11.29 22.07
N ALA A 576 5.75 10.27 21.84
CA ALA A 576 4.78 10.29 20.74
C ALA A 576 3.71 11.38 20.95
N ARG A 577 3.24 11.58 22.19
CA ARG A 577 2.25 12.60 22.55
C ARG A 577 2.74 14.03 22.36
N THR A 578 4.02 14.29 22.57
CA THR A 578 4.61 15.64 22.40
C THR A 578 4.76 16.04 20.92
N VAL A 579 4.78 15.07 20.00
CA VAL A 579 4.96 15.31 18.55
C VAL A 579 3.62 15.36 17.80
N GLY A 580 2.54 14.77 18.35
CA GLY A 580 1.29 14.51 17.64
C GLY A 580 0.16 15.54 17.78
N GLY A 581 0.30 16.64 18.57
CA GLY A 581 -0.72 17.70 18.73
C GLY A 581 -1.99 17.26 19.50
N ASP A 582 -2.82 18.26 19.91
CA ASP A 582 -3.97 18.23 20.82
C ASP A 582 -5.14 17.29 20.44
N ARG A 583 -4.95 15.99 20.32
CA ARG A 583 -6.07 15.07 20.44
C ARG A 583 -6.24 14.72 21.93
N GLU A 584 -7.48 14.78 22.47
CA GLU A 584 -7.82 14.30 23.82
C GLU A 584 -7.39 12.84 23.97
N HIS A 585 -6.16 12.62 24.43
CA HIS A 585 -5.63 11.28 24.65
C HIS A 585 -6.17 10.72 25.95
N ARG A 586 -6.95 9.64 25.87
CA ARG A 586 -7.31 8.84 27.05
C ARG A 586 -6.01 8.28 27.66
N GLU A 587 -5.86 8.43 28.97
CA GLU A 587 -4.77 7.80 29.71
C GLU A 587 -4.90 6.28 29.57
N VAL A 588 -3.96 5.66 28.87
CA VAL A 588 -3.85 4.20 28.80
C VAL A 588 -2.93 3.74 29.93
N THR A 589 -3.43 2.84 30.75
CA THR A 589 -2.66 2.30 31.88
C THR A 589 -1.61 1.32 31.37
N VAL A 590 -0.32 1.63 31.61
CA VAL A 590 0.82 0.72 31.37
C VAL A 590 1.12 -0.03 32.64
N GLN A 591 1.17 -1.36 32.57
CA GLN A 591 1.36 -2.25 33.73
C GLN A 591 2.48 -3.25 33.44
N GLY A 592 3.13 -3.73 34.48
CA GLY A 592 4.11 -4.81 34.40
C GLY A 592 3.46 -6.15 34.00
N CYS A 593 4.27 -7.00 33.41
CA CYS A 593 3.87 -8.32 32.92
C CYS A 593 3.74 -9.31 34.09
N SER A 594 2.57 -9.46 34.66
CA SER A 594 2.34 -10.43 35.73
C SER A 594 0.87 -10.84 35.84
N GLY A 595 0.65 -12.00 36.43
CA GLY A 595 -0.68 -12.49 36.82
C GLY A 595 -1.36 -13.36 35.77
N ASP A 596 -2.53 -13.85 36.16
CA ASP A 596 -3.40 -14.69 35.32
C ASP A 596 -4.69 -13.93 35.05
N SER A 597 -5.20 -14.06 33.84
CA SER A 597 -6.50 -13.50 33.47
C SER A 597 -7.23 -14.44 32.50
N LYS A 598 -8.48 -14.13 32.20
CA LYS A 598 -9.25 -14.85 31.19
C LYS A 598 -9.59 -13.85 30.09
N LEU A 599 -9.35 -14.25 28.86
CA LEU A 599 -9.87 -13.51 27.71
C LEU A 599 -11.35 -13.81 27.53
N THR A 600 -11.72 -15.09 27.65
CA THR A 600 -13.09 -15.59 27.69
C THR A 600 -13.18 -16.78 28.65
N SER A 601 -14.38 -17.37 28.82
CA SER A 601 -14.51 -18.63 29.60
C SER A 601 -13.67 -19.78 29.03
N ALA A 602 -13.48 -19.80 27.70
CA ALA A 602 -12.74 -20.86 26.99
C ALA A 602 -11.21 -20.60 26.98
N LEU A 603 -10.76 -19.35 27.05
CA LEU A 603 -9.34 -18.96 26.93
C LEU A 603 -8.82 -18.35 28.20
N SER A 604 -7.81 -18.95 28.79
CA SER A 604 -7.03 -18.43 29.90
C SER A 604 -5.66 -17.90 29.45
N LEU A 605 -5.25 -16.80 30.07
CA LEU A 605 -3.99 -16.11 29.84
C LEU A 605 -3.15 -16.21 31.10
N SER A 606 -1.88 -16.54 30.94
CA SER A 606 -0.88 -16.52 32.03
C SER A 606 0.31 -15.68 31.58
N PHE A 607 0.59 -14.63 32.31
CA PHE A 607 1.71 -13.73 32.06
C PHE A 607 2.85 -14.05 33.03
N TRP A 608 4.07 -14.08 32.51
CA TRP A 608 5.28 -14.31 33.27
C TRP A 608 6.41 -13.42 32.78
N GLN A 609 7.22 -12.98 33.72
CA GLN A 609 8.46 -12.26 33.46
C GLN A 609 9.52 -12.75 34.46
N ALA A 610 10.79 -12.76 34.04
CA ALA A 610 11.89 -13.13 34.95
C ALA A 610 12.00 -12.11 36.09
N SER A 611 12.12 -12.61 37.30
CA SER A 611 12.38 -11.78 38.50
C SER A 611 13.81 -11.25 38.49
N GLY A 612 13.99 -9.94 38.68
CA GLY A 612 15.26 -9.23 38.68
C GLY A 612 15.21 -8.01 37.74
N GLU A 613 16.28 -7.23 37.71
CA GLU A 613 16.43 -6.09 36.79
C GLU A 613 16.97 -6.59 35.44
N PHE A 614 16.07 -6.78 34.50
CA PHE A 614 16.39 -7.13 33.13
C PHE A 614 15.93 -6.01 32.21
N ALA A 615 16.61 -5.82 31.08
CA ALA A 615 16.26 -4.88 30.04
C ALA A 615 16.34 -5.57 28.66
N GLY A 616 15.63 -5.01 27.67
CA GLY A 616 15.58 -5.53 26.31
C GLY A 616 15.03 -6.95 26.25
N ASN A 617 15.67 -7.82 25.46
CA ASN A 617 15.20 -9.18 25.19
C ASN A 617 14.87 -9.99 26.44
N ASP A 618 15.74 -9.92 27.47
CA ASP A 618 15.59 -10.71 28.69
C ASP A 618 14.50 -10.16 29.64
N ALA A 619 14.00 -8.96 29.40
CA ALA A 619 12.86 -8.38 30.09
C ALA A 619 11.52 -8.81 29.45
N SER A 620 11.53 -9.59 28.38
CA SER A 620 10.32 -9.95 27.62
C SER A 620 9.21 -10.51 28.50
N CYS A 621 8.00 -10.00 28.24
CA CYS A 621 6.74 -10.49 28.80
C CYS A 621 6.35 -11.80 28.12
N VAL A 622 6.44 -12.93 28.78
CA VAL A 622 6.04 -14.25 28.27
C VAL A 622 4.54 -14.44 28.47
N LEU A 623 3.82 -14.74 27.40
CA LEU A 623 2.40 -15.07 27.42
C LEU A 623 2.18 -16.55 27.12
N THR A 624 1.48 -17.23 28.01
CA THR A 624 0.89 -18.57 27.78
C THR A 624 -0.61 -18.41 27.58
N LEU A 625 -1.10 -18.74 26.41
CA LEU A 625 -2.51 -18.77 26.06
C LEU A 625 -2.99 -20.21 26.03
N ARG A 626 -4.03 -20.57 26.80
CA ARG A 626 -4.56 -21.94 26.89
C ARG A 626 -6.04 -21.98 26.57
N HIS A 627 -6.42 -22.87 25.63
CA HIS A 627 -7.81 -23.23 25.42
C HIS A 627 -8.18 -24.39 26.37
N ASN A 628 -8.96 -24.05 27.40
CA ASN A 628 -9.19 -24.93 28.55
C ASN A 628 -9.86 -26.27 28.17
N GLU A 629 -10.87 -26.25 27.29
CA GLU A 629 -11.62 -27.45 26.91
C GLU A 629 -10.86 -28.33 25.90
N ALA A 630 -10.13 -27.71 24.97
CA ALA A 630 -9.39 -28.43 23.93
C ALA A 630 -8.03 -28.96 24.41
N GLY A 631 -7.49 -28.41 25.49
CA GLY A 631 -6.15 -28.70 25.98
C GLY A 631 -5.04 -28.21 25.04
N VAL A 632 -5.33 -27.18 24.26
CA VAL A 632 -4.39 -26.56 23.32
C VAL A 632 -3.73 -25.37 23.96
N GLU A 633 -2.43 -25.18 23.69
CA GLU A 633 -1.67 -24.08 24.26
C GLU A 633 -0.82 -23.38 23.20
N TRP A 634 -0.77 -22.05 23.26
CA TRP A 634 0.18 -21.22 22.52
C TRP A 634 1.12 -20.52 23.51
N LEU A 635 2.41 -20.60 23.26
CA LEU A 635 3.45 -19.98 24.05
C LEU A 635 4.12 -18.88 23.21
N LEU A 636 4.03 -17.64 23.71
CA LEU A 636 4.60 -16.44 23.11
C LEU A 636 5.69 -15.90 24.08
N PRO A 637 6.95 -16.28 23.89
CA PRO A 637 8.01 -15.99 24.82
C PRO A 637 8.67 -14.60 24.61
N GLY A 638 8.33 -13.87 23.54
CA GLY A 638 9.13 -12.72 23.11
C GLY A 638 10.54 -13.16 22.72
N ASP A 639 11.54 -12.35 23.08
CA ASP A 639 12.92 -12.55 22.66
C ASP A 639 13.86 -13.06 23.78
N ILE A 640 13.29 -13.76 24.79
CA ILE A 640 14.07 -14.30 25.90
C ILE A 640 15.27 -15.12 25.44
N SER A 641 16.40 -14.94 26.14
CA SER A 641 17.60 -15.73 25.93
C SER A 641 17.52 -17.11 26.59
N ALA A 642 18.44 -18.01 26.24
CA ALA A 642 18.54 -19.35 26.82
C ALA A 642 18.68 -19.33 28.36
N SER A 643 19.24 -18.26 28.95
CA SER A 643 19.33 -18.12 30.40
C SER A 643 17.97 -17.88 31.04
N ILE A 644 17.10 -17.11 30.39
CA ILE A 644 15.75 -16.81 30.87
C ILE A 644 14.81 -17.98 30.58
N GLU A 645 15.00 -18.71 29.45
CA GLU A 645 14.27 -19.94 29.16
C GLU A 645 14.34 -20.94 30.30
N SER A 646 15.52 -21.15 30.90
CA SER A 646 15.69 -22.09 31.99
C SER A 646 14.91 -21.66 33.24
N ARG A 647 14.81 -20.35 33.52
CA ARG A 647 14.00 -19.79 34.64
C ARG A 647 12.51 -19.97 34.36
N TYR A 648 12.08 -19.70 33.14
CA TYR A 648 10.68 -19.92 32.72
C TYR A 648 10.28 -21.40 32.85
N LEU A 649 11.09 -22.33 32.36
CA LEU A 649 10.81 -23.78 32.46
C LEU A 649 10.64 -24.23 33.91
N LYS A 650 11.46 -23.71 34.84
CA LYS A 650 11.32 -23.97 36.27
C LYS A 650 9.98 -23.42 36.80
N ALA A 651 9.69 -22.16 36.53
CA ALA A 651 8.44 -21.53 36.96
C ALA A 651 7.20 -22.23 36.35
N ARG A 652 7.30 -22.65 35.11
CA ARG A 652 6.24 -23.39 34.41
C ARG A 652 5.99 -24.75 35.08
N ALA A 653 7.05 -25.49 35.44
CA ALA A 653 6.93 -26.78 36.11
C ALA A 653 6.29 -26.65 37.54
N GLU A 654 6.58 -25.58 38.22
CA GLU A 654 5.96 -25.28 39.53
C GLU A 654 4.46 -24.92 39.36
N LYS A 655 4.11 -24.16 38.33
CA LYS A 655 2.74 -23.69 38.09
C LYS A 655 1.82 -24.75 37.49
N PHE A 656 2.36 -25.62 36.64
CA PHE A 656 1.60 -26.63 35.87
C PHE A 656 2.21 -28.06 36.04
N PRO A 657 2.28 -28.61 37.23
CA PRO A 657 3.10 -29.79 37.52
C PRO A 657 2.60 -31.11 36.82
N LEU A 658 1.36 -31.16 36.31
CA LEU A 658 0.77 -32.37 35.70
C LEU A 658 0.04 -32.09 34.40
N ASN A 659 0.11 -30.91 33.81
CA ASN A 659 -0.73 -30.52 32.69
C ASN A 659 0.10 -30.35 31.42
N THR A 660 0.44 -31.48 30.78
CA THR A 660 0.92 -31.43 29.37
C THR A 660 -0.25 -31.06 28.47
N PRO A 661 -0.12 -30.01 27.65
CA PRO A 661 -1.14 -29.70 26.66
C PRO A 661 -1.26 -30.87 25.68
N ARG A 662 -2.45 -31.05 25.12
CA ARG A 662 -2.70 -32.00 24.04
C ARG A 662 -1.96 -31.61 22.77
N GLU A 663 -1.84 -30.31 22.54
CA GLU A 663 -1.13 -29.71 21.42
C GLU A 663 -0.51 -28.38 21.86
N LEU A 664 0.79 -28.22 21.61
CA LEU A 664 1.57 -27.04 21.96
C LEU A 664 2.13 -26.34 20.72
N VAL A 665 1.81 -25.08 20.55
CA VAL A 665 2.40 -24.18 19.56
C VAL A 665 3.36 -23.20 20.24
N VAL A 666 4.58 -23.13 19.78
CA VAL A 666 5.57 -22.18 20.29
C VAL A 666 5.93 -21.17 19.20
N ILE A 667 5.80 -19.88 19.51
CA ILE A 667 6.49 -18.84 18.74
C ILE A 667 7.96 -18.95 19.11
N ALA A 668 8.85 -19.14 18.13
CA ALA A 668 10.27 -19.31 18.41
C ALA A 668 10.86 -18.08 19.10
N PRO A 669 11.45 -18.20 20.29
CA PRO A 669 12.06 -17.08 20.98
C PRO A 669 13.10 -16.39 20.08
N HIS A 670 13.11 -15.04 20.11
CA HIS A 670 14.07 -14.22 19.37
C HIS A 670 14.16 -14.61 17.88
N HIS A 671 12.97 -14.86 17.27
CA HIS A 671 12.79 -15.24 15.86
C HIS A 671 13.61 -16.47 15.41
N GLY A 672 14.04 -17.31 16.35
CA GLY A 672 14.94 -18.45 16.09
C GLY A 672 16.42 -18.08 16.05
N SER A 673 16.86 -17.10 16.83
CA SER A 673 18.27 -16.73 17.07
C SER A 673 19.05 -17.85 17.75
N LYS A 674 20.36 -17.89 17.54
CA LYS A 674 21.28 -18.79 18.29
C LYS A 674 21.31 -18.54 19.78
N THR A 675 20.92 -17.35 20.24
CA THR A 675 20.93 -16.97 21.65
C THR A 675 19.77 -17.54 22.44
N SER A 676 18.85 -18.20 21.78
CA SER A 676 17.59 -18.73 22.33
C SER A 676 17.31 -20.15 21.83
N SER A 677 16.14 -20.69 22.19
CA SER A 677 15.68 -22.04 21.81
C SER A 677 16.70 -23.11 22.19
N SER A 678 17.12 -23.13 23.46
CA SER A 678 18.11 -24.08 24.01
C SER A 678 17.62 -25.53 23.86
N ASP A 679 18.55 -26.51 23.97
CA ASP A 679 18.20 -27.92 23.97
C ASP A 679 17.26 -28.27 25.12
N ALA A 680 17.46 -27.65 26.30
CA ALA A 680 16.56 -27.79 27.44
C ALA A 680 15.16 -27.25 27.16
N TRP A 681 15.05 -26.09 26.48
CA TRP A 681 13.78 -25.51 26.08
C TRP A 681 13.00 -26.44 25.16
N VAL A 682 13.59 -26.83 24.04
CA VAL A 682 12.92 -27.66 23.04
C VAL A 682 12.67 -29.08 23.59
N GLY A 683 13.63 -29.66 24.29
CA GLY A 683 13.51 -31.02 24.85
C GLY A 683 12.49 -31.13 25.99
N THR A 684 12.28 -30.07 26.78
CA THR A 684 11.28 -30.05 27.87
C THR A 684 9.87 -29.74 27.33
N LEU A 685 9.76 -28.77 26.41
CA LEU A 685 8.45 -28.36 25.90
C LEU A 685 7.90 -29.32 24.87
N GLN A 686 8.75 -29.96 24.07
CA GLN A 686 8.36 -30.86 22.95
C GLN A 686 7.19 -30.32 22.14
N PRO A 687 7.31 -29.11 21.54
CA PRO A 687 6.19 -28.49 20.86
C PRO A 687 5.78 -29.28 19.60
N ASP A 688 4.47 -29.38 19.37
CA ASP A 688 3.92 -29.95 18.13
C ASP A 688 4.16 -29.02 16.93
N ARG A 689 4.13 -27.71 17.18
CA ARG A 689 4.39 -26.69 16.15
C ARG A 689 5.31 -25.60 16.64
N VAL A 690 6.18 -25.12 15.74
CA VAL A 690 7.01 -23.94 15.96
C VAL A 690 6.78 -22.93 14.84
N ILE A 691 6.64 -21.65 15.20
CA ILE A 691 6.46 -20.55 14.25
C ILE A 691 7.62 -19.59 14.39
N TYR A 692 8.37 -19.39 13.30
CA TYR A 692 9.40 -18.40 13.18
C TYR A 692 8.81 -17.12 12.57
N THR A 693 9.06 -15.98 13.22
CA THR A 693 8.63 -14.65 12.74
C THR A 693 9.85 -13.88 12.21
N ALA A 694 10.54 -14.50 11.27
CA ALA A 694 11.80 -14.03 10.71
C ALA A 694 11.61 -13.52 9.28
N GLY A 695 12.26 -12.40 8.94
CA GLY A 695 12.21 -11.83 7.61
C GLY A 695 12.95 -12.66 6.55
N TYR A 696 12.43 -12.65 5.31
CA TYR A 696 13.02 -13.37 4.19
C TYR A 696 14.48 -12.94 3.95
N ARG A 697 15.41 -13.91 4.07
CA ARG A 697 16.85 -13.68 3.91
C ARG A 697 17.33 -12.40 4.61
N HIS A 698 16.84 -12.21 5.85
CA HIS A 698 17.23 -11.07 6.65
C HIS A 698 18.72 -11.15 7.02
N ARG A 699 19.35 -9.98 7.25
CA ARG A 699 20.79 -9.88 7.56
C ARG A 699 21.26 -10.67 8.77
N TYR A 700 20.36 -10.92 9.73
CA TYR A 700 20.67 -11.72 10.93
C TYR A 700 20.70 -13.24 10.69
N GLY A 701 20.20 -13.70 9.52
CA GLY A 701 20.17 -15.12 9.17
C GLY A 701 19.22 -15.94 10.06
N HIS A 702 18.16 -15.32 10.59
CA HIS A 702 17.12 -16.01 11.36
C HIS A 702 16.08 -16.65 10.43
N PRO A 703 15.47 -17.77 10.85
CA PRO A 703 15.84 -18.64 11.96
C PRO A 703 17.17 -19.34 11.66
N HIS A 704 18.02 -19.55 12.69
CA HIS A 704 19.32 -20.19 12.50
C HIS A 704 19.19 -21.69 12.23
N ARG A 705 20.10 -22.28 11.42
CA ARG A 705 20.07 -23.70 11.04
C ARG A 705 20.05 -24.64 12.22
N ASP A 706 20.84 -24.38 13.24
CA ASP A 706 20.95 -25.23 14.41
C ASP A 706 19.62 -25.24 15.17
N ILE A 707 18.93 -24.08 15.22
CA ILE A 707 17.64 -23.94 15.88
C ILE A 707 16.55 -24.68 15.11
N THR A 708 16.51 -24.53 13.80
CA THR A 708 15.55 -25.28 12.98
C THR A 708 15.77 -26.78 13.02
N ALA A 709 17.05 -27.22 13.06
CA ALA A 709 17.41 -28.63 13.23
C ALA A 709 16.93 -29.18 14.58
N ARG A 710 17.08 -28.40 15.66
CA ARG A 710 16.67 -28.76 17.02
C ARG A 710 15.14 -29.01 17.11
N TYR A 711 14.32 -28.06 16.63
CA TYR A 711 12.86 -28.24 16.62
C TYR A 711 12.42 -29.38 15.69
N ARG A 712 13.08 -29.55 14.54
CA ARG A 712 12.82 -30.68 13.64
C ARG A 712 13.17 -32.02 14.31
N GLY A 713 14.29 -32.07 15.04
CA GLY A 713 14.71 -33.25 15.80
C GLY A 713 13.73 -33.62 16.91
N ALA A 714 12.99 -32.66 17.47
CA ALA A 714 11.92 -32.85 18.43
C ALA A 714 10.57 -33.21 17.76
N GLY A 715 10.48 -33.28 16.43
CA GLY A 715 9.26 -33.65 15.72
C GLY A 715 8.30 -32.45 15.47
N ALA A 716 8.66 -31.22 15.78
CA ALA A 716 7.80 -30.05 15.59
C ALA A 716 7.54 -29.74 14.10
N GLU A 717 6.28 -29.50 13.75
CA GLU A 717 5.92 -28.91 12.45
C GLU A 717 6.34 -27.44 12.43
N ALA A 718 7.18 -27.06 11.48
CA ALA A 718 7.78 -25.72 11.44
C ALA A 718 7.11 -24.82 10.40
N PHE A 719 6.77 -23.60 10.80
CA PHE A 719 6.26 -22.52 9.96
C PHE A 719 7.20 -21.31 10.05
N ASN A 720 7.29 -20.53 8.96
CA ASN A 720 7.98 -19.26 8.96
C ASN A 720 7.09 -18.23 8.22
N THR A 721 6.78 -17.11 8.88
CA THR A 721 5.92 -16.08 8.29
C THR A 721 6.43 -15.56 6.94
N ALA A 722 7.74 -15.48 6.73
CA ALA A 722 8.29 -15.16 5.42
C ALA A 722 7.91 -16.15 4.32
N CYS A 723 7.65 -17.42 4.67
CA CYS A 723 7.36 -18.51 3.72
C CYS A 723 5.89 -18.85 3.64
N SER A 724 5.19 -18.72 4.76
CA SER A 724 3.76 -19.02 4.91
C SER A 724 2.88 -17.78 4.65
N GLY A 725 3.45 -16.59 4.74
CA GLY A 725 2.68 -15.36 4.97
C GLY A 725 2.10 -15.38 6.38
N ALA A 726 1.08 -14.58 6.62
CA ALA A 726 0.34 -14.63 7.87
C ALA A 726 -0.25 -16.04 8.12
N LEU A 727 -0.24 -16.43 9.39
CA LEU A 727 -0.83 -17.70 9.84
C LEU A 727 -2.11 -17.41 10.61
N THR A 728 -3.17 -18.14 10.30
CA THR A 728 -4.41 -18.13 11.08
C THR A 728 -4.61 -19.50 11.69
N MET A 729 -4.77 -19.55 12.99
CA MET A 729 -5.00 -20.79 13.73
C MET A 729 -6.35 -20.74 14.44
N THR A 730 -7.13 -21.79 14.27
CA THR A 730 -8.43 -21.99 14.93
C THR A 730 -8.48 -23.35 15.56
N VAL A 731 -9.21 -23.48 16.68
CA VAL A 731 -9.43 -24.77 17.33
C VAL A 731 -10.69 -25.40 16.80
N ALA A 732 -10.59 -26.57 16.16
CA ALA A 732 -11.73 -27.30 15.66
C ALA A 732 -11.60 -28.80 15.99
N GLY A 733 -12.60 -29.39 16.67
CA GLY A 733 -12.57 -30.78 17.09
C GLY A 733 -11.43 -31.10 18.07
N GLY A 734 -10.99 -30.12 18.88
CA GLY A 734 -9.91 -30.29 19.86
C GLY A 734 -8.49 -30.30 19.27
N THR A 735 -8.34 -29.92 18.00
CA THR A 735 -7.03 -29.78 17.32
C THR A 735 -6.91 -28.43 16.66
N ILE A 736 -5.66 -27.96 16.44
CA ILE A 736 -5.39 -26.70 15.76
C ILE A 736 -5.44 -26.91 14.24
N LYS A 737 -6.28 -26.11 13.57
CA LYS A 737 -6.22 -25.92 12.12
C LYS A 737 -5.43 -24.69 11.80
N THR A 738 -4.34 -24.83 11.05
CA THR A 738 -3.49 -23.73 10.59
C THR A 738 -3.75 -23.46 9.12
N ARG A 739 -3.96 -22.17 8.76
CA ARG A 739 -4.09 -21.69 7.40
C ARG A 739 -2.96 -20.72 7.12
N GLU A 740 -2.29 -20.90 6.01
CA GLU A 740 -1.18 -20.05 5.56
C GLU A 740 -1.67 -19.07 4.48
N ALA A 741 -1.41 -17.78 4.61
CA ALA A 741 -1.87 -16.77 3.64
C ALA A 741 -1.33 -17.03 2.21
N ARG A 742 -0.15 -17.66 2.08
CA ARG A 742 0.41 -18.03 0.77
C ARG A 742 -0.31 -19.21 0.10
N GLN A 743 -1.14 -19.99 0.80
CA GLN A 743 -1.94 -21.06 0.20
C GLN A 743 -3.01 -20.51 -0.75
N ASP A 744 -3.56 -19.35 -0.41
CA ASP A 744 -4.59 -18.65 -1.18
C ASP A 744 -4.03 -17.50 -2.02
N SER A 745 -2.70 -17.46 -2.20
CA SER A 745 -2.06 -16.39 -2.94
C SER A 745 -2.27 -16.51 -4.45
N SER A 746 -2.11 -15.38 -5.15
CA SER A 746 -2.15 -15.35 -6.61
C SER A 746 -1.06 -16.23 -7.22
N PHE A 747 -1.29 -16.80 -8.39
CA PHE A 747 -0.38 -17.76 -9.05
C PHE A 747 1.02 -17.20 -9.39
N TRP A 748 1.18 -15.89 -9.40
CA TRP A 748 2.49 -15.23 -9.59
C TRP A 748 3.29 -15.07 -8.28
N ILE A 749 2.67 -15.27 -7.14
CA ILE A 749 3.32 -15.36 -5.84
C ILE A 749 3.70 -16.83 -5.61
N GLY A 750 4.90 -17.09 -5.18
CA GLY A 750 5.32 -18.46 -4.86
C GLY A 750 4.42 -19.07 -3.80
N GLY A 751 3.73 -20.17 -4.12
CA GLY A 751 2.92 -20.91 -3.16
C GLY A 751 3.77 -21.53 -2.03
N PRO A 752 3.16 -22.05 -0.94
CA PRO A 752 3.86 -22.56 0.24
C PRO A 752 4.89 -23.66 -0.08
N ARG A 753 4.63 -24.52 -1.08
CA ARG A 753 5.57 -25.58 -1.50
C ARG A 753 6.82 -25.01 -2.16
N LEU A 754 6.66 -24.06 -3.08
CA LEU A 754 7.76 -23.32 -3.70
C LEU A 754 8.48 -22.44 -2.65
N ALA A 755 7.72 -21.84 -1.73
CA ALA A 755 8.28 -21.04 -0.65
C ALA A 755 9.06 -21.90 0.36
N ARG A 756 8.61 -23.09 0.74
CA ARG A 756 9.36 -24.00 1.63
C ARG A 756 10.70 -24.41 1.04
N ASP A 757 10.76 -24.65 -0.28
CA ASP A 757 12.04 -24.92 -0.95
C ASP A 757 12.93 -23.67 -1.09
N GLN A 758 12.32 -22.47 -1.21
CA GLN A 758 13.00 -21.19 -1.34
C GLN A 758 13.37 -20.57 0.01
N CYS A 759 12.60 -20.86 1.04
CA CYS A 759 12.91 -20.54 2.42
C CYS A 759 13.79 -21.63 3.06
N LYS A 760 14.36 -22.54 2.29
CA LYS A 760 15.43 -23.40 2.80
C LYS A 760 16.44 -22.49 3.44
N ILE A 761 16.34 -22.47 4.73
CA ILE A 761 17.26 -21.84 5.63
C ILE A 761 18.62 -22.40 5.27
N PRO A 762 19.61 -21.55 4.98
CA PRO A 762 20.91 -22.00 4.55
C PRO A 762 21.50 -23.01 5.50
#